data_39bf054ba5c208628750efe00a69c44d
#
_entry.id   39bf054ba5c208628750efe00a69c44d
#
_cell.length_a   1.000
_cell.length_b   1.000
_cell.length_c   1.000
_cell.angle_alpha   90.00
_cell.angle_beta   90.00
_cell.angle_gamma   90.00
#
_symmetry.space_group_name_H-M   'P 1'
#
loop_
_entity.id
_entity.type
_entity.pdbx_description
1 polymer ?
#
loop_
_entity_poly.entity_id
_entity_poly.type
_entity_poly.pdbx_seq_one_letter_code
_entity_poly.pdbx_strand_id
1 'polypeptide(L)'
;MEYLDLPQHLSATGIIRLPGSKSISNRVLLLAALSKGETDVRDLLASDDTERMLEALKMLGVGVAHLGGENWRITGCSGSFPSRQAELFLGNAGTAFRPLTAALSLAGGDYVLRGVARMHERPIGDLVDGLRQLGADVTYLGNEGYPPLHLKPANISPGGLVKVRGDVSSQFLTGLLMALPLTGQTVVVEVVGELISKPYIEITLATMARFGVIVDRDGWQRFTVHAGSSYVSPGTIYVEGDASSASYFLAMGAIGGGPVRVEGVGRDSIQGDVRFAEALAKMGAEIEMGPNWMSARAPQTGLVAVDLDCNHIPDAAMTLATTALFAKGTTTLRNIASWRVKETDRIAAMAIELRKLGAVVEEGEDFIAVTPAHLKPAAVDTYDDHRMAMCFSLAAFGTPLRINDPKCVAKTFPDYFERFAAVTKAAPVIAIDGPSASGKGTVAAKVAEVLGYDYLDSGALYRLTALAAKQVGVNWSDGVGVAALAAGLDVEFSGSDIRLNGAIVGDAIRTEEMSAGASQVAALQEVREALLFRQRTFNRMPGLIGDGRDMGSVVFPHAVLKVFLTASPEARAERRYKQLIEKGLSANLPDLLLDLKQRDERDSQRSVAPLRQEADAKLLDTTHLTIEQAVNQVLVWSKEALK
;
A
#
# COMPACT_ATOMS: atom_id res chain seq x y z
N MET A 1 12.97 2.32 -9.22
CA MET A 1 11.98 2.39 -8.12
C MET A 1 10.89 1.41 -8.46
N GLU A 2 10.54 0.53 -7.55
CA GLU A 2 9.45 -0.43 -7.78
C GLU A 2 8.11 0.26 -7.54
N TYR A 3 7.10 -0.06 -8.33
CA TYR A 3 5.76 0.52 -8.20
C TYR A 3 4.69 -0.53 -8.48
N LEU A 4 3.46 -0.26 -8.03
CA LEU A 4 2.27 -1.04 -8.31
C LEU A 4 1.18 -0.12 -8.89
N ASP A 5 0.73 -0.42 -10.10
CA ASP A 5 -0.41 0.27 -10.71
C ASP A 5 -1.70 -0.49 -10.37
N LEU A 6 -2.61 0.20 -9.69
CA LEU A 6 -3.93 -0.29 -9.36
C LEU A 6 -4.94 0.29 -10.36
N PRO A 7 -5.70 -0.55 -11.09
CA PRO A 7 -6.82 -0.10 -11.90
C PRO A 7 -7.96 0.40 -11.00
N GLN A 8 -8.96 1.03 -11.58
CA GLN A 8 -10.18 1.32 -10.83
C GLN A 8 -10.90 0.03 -10.47
N HIS A 9 -11.32 -0.07 -9.20
CA HIS A 9 -12.08 -1.21 -8.67
C HIS A 9 -13.57 -0.92 -8.62
N LEU A 10 -14.39 -1.93 -8.94
CA LEU A 10 -15.86 -1.84 -9.01
C LEU A 10 -16.52 -2.17 -7.67
N SER A 11 -15.99 -3.18 -7.00
CA SER A 11 -16.59 -3.72 -5.79
C SER A 11 -15.58 -4.42 -4.91
N ALA A 12 -15.96 -4.63 -3.65
CA ALA A 12 -15.24 -5.46 -2.71
C ALA A 12 -16.20 -6.39 -1.98
N THR A 13 -15.87 -7.67 -1.89
CA THR A 13 -16.63 -8.68 -1.13
C THR A 13 -15.75 -9.87 -0.81
N GLY A 14 -15.98 -10.52 0.33
CA GLY A 14 -15.24 -11.71 0.71
C GLY A 14 -14.83 -11.76 2.16
N ILE A 15 -13.96 -12.72 2.48
CA ILE A 15 -13.47 -12.99 3.84
C ILE A 15 -11.94 -12.94 3.83
N ILE A 16 -11.37 -12.22 4.79
CA ILE A 16 -9.92 -12.09 4.99
C ILE A 16 -9.56 -12.52 6.40
N ARG A 17 -8.60 -13.44 6.52
CA ARG A 17 -7.91 -13.69 7.78
C ARG A 17 -6.74 -12.73 7.90
N LEU A 18 -6.72 -11.95 8.97
CA LEU A 18 -5.71 -10.93 9.22
C LEU A 18 -4.39 -11.56 9.70
N PRO A 19 -3.23 -10.94 9.38
CA PRO A 19 -1.97 -11.29 10.04
C PRO A 19 -2.02 -10.91 11.52
N GLY A 20 -1.14 -11.52 12.32
CA GLY A 20 -1.01 -11.20 13.73
C GLY A 20 -0.70 -9.73 13.99
N SER A 21 -1.20 -9.19 15.10
CA SER A 21 -0.94 -7.79 15.49
C SER A 21 0.54 -7.55 15.79
N LYS A 22 1.17 -6.60 15.08
CA LYS A 22 2.55 -6.19 15.32
C LYS A 22 2.77 -5.75 16.78
N SER A 23 1.85 -4.96 17.28
CA SER A 23 1.92 -4.41 18.64
C SER A 23 1.86 -5.48 19.71
N ILE A 24 1.05 -6.53 19.51
CA ILE A 24 0.98 -7.67 20.42
C ILE A 24 2.19 -8.58 20.23
N SER A 25 2.57 -8.90 19.00
CA SER A 25 3.69 -9.78 18.67
C SER A 25 4.99 -9.40 19.39
N ASN A 26 5.44 -8.15 19.24
CA ASN A 26 6.70 -7.71 19.86
C ASN A 26 6.64 -7.67 21.38
N ARG A 27 5.48 -7.35 21.97
CA ARG A 27 5.27 -7.43 23.42
C ARG A 27 5.36 -8.87 23.92
N VAL A 28 4.63 -9.77 23.26
CA VAL A 28 4.62 -11.19 23.61
C VAL A 28 6.01 -11.80 23.50
N LEU A 29 6.77 -11.51 22.45
CA LEU A 29 8.14 -12.00 22.28
C LEU A 29 9.05 -11.55 23.40
N LEU A 30 9.01 -10.27 23.77
CA LEU A 30 9.84 -9.76 24.86
C LEU A 30 9.43 -10.35 26.22
N LEU A 31 8.12 -10.38 26.53
CA LEU A 31 7.65 -10.93 27.81
C LEU A 31 7.90 -12.43 27.94
N ALA A 32 7.75 -13.19 26.84
CA ALA A 32 8.13 -14.59 26.78
C ALA A 32 9.64 -14.79 27.03
N ALA A 33 10.50 -13.93 26.47
CA ALA A 33 11.94 -13.95 26.72
C ALA A 33 12.29 -13.64 28.18
N LEU A 34 11.59 -12.69 28.81
CA LEU A 34 11.81 -12.29 30.21
C LEU A 34 11.18 -13.27 31.20
N SER A 35 10.27 -14.15 30.77
CA SER A 35 9.53 -15.04 31.67
C SER A 35 10.35 -16.22 32.18
N LYS A 36 9.83 -16.88 33.22
CA LYS A 36 10.25 -18.21 33.65
C LYS A 36 9.44 -19.25 32.85
N GLY A 37 10.13 -20.20 32.23
CA GLY A 37 9.52 -21.30 31.47
C GLY A 37 9.53 -21.09 29.95
N GLU A 38 8.87 -21.96 29.23
CA GLU A 38 8.74 -21.92 27.77
C GLU A 38 7.37 -21.40 27.35
N THR A 39 7.33 -20.58 26.31
CA THR A 39 6.09 -20.02 25.76
C THR A 39 5.96 -20.39 24.29
N ASP A 40 4.90 -21.11 23.95
CA ASP A 40 4.49 -21.32 22.54
C ASP A 40 3.69 -20.11 22.09
N VAL A 41 4.28 -19.30 21.21
CA VAL A 41 3.63 -18.15 20.58
C VAL A 41 3.01 -18.61 19.27
N ARG A 42 1.70 -18.47 19.14
CA ARG A 42 0.90 -18.87 17.97
C ARG A 42 0.41 -17.66 17.20
N ASP A 43 0.31 -17.78 15.87
CA ASP A 43 -0.13 -16.72 14.96
C ASP A 43 0.73 -15.44 15.08
N LEU A 44 2.04 -15.58 15.32
CA LEU A 44 2.98 -14.46 15.38
C LEU A 44 3.01 -13.75 14.03
N LEU A 45 3.02 -12.43 14.01
CA LEU A 45 3.19 -11.69 12.77
C LEU A 45 4.55 -12.04 12.12
N ALA A 46 4.53 -12.43 10.84
CA ALA A 46 5.73 -12.54 10.01
C ALA A 46 5.99 -11.17 9.35
N SER A 47 6.94 -10.41 9.89
CA SER A 47 7.27 -9.06 9.40
C SER A 47 8.68 -8.65 9.79
N ASP A 48 9.21 -7.61 9.12
CA ASP A 48 10.54 -7.05 9.45
C ASP A 48 10.67 -6.70 10.93
N ASP A 49 9.64 -6.06 11.54
CA ASP A 49 9.70 -5.64 12.94
C ASP A 49 9.82 -6.85 13.91
N THR A 50 9.11 -7.95 13.63
CA THR A 50 9.16 -9.17 14.47
C THR A 50 10.41 -9.99 14.19
N GLU A 51 10.91 -10.02 12.97
CA GLU A 51 12.20 -10.63 12.64
C GLU A 51 13.34 -9.96 13.38
N ARG A 52 13.39 -8.62 13.42
CA ARG A 52 14.39 -7.89 14.21
C ARG A 52 14.33 -8.21 15.70
N MET A 53 13.11 -8.38 16.27
CA MET A 53 12.96 -8.80 17.67
C MET A 53 13.49 -10.24 17.87
N LEU A 54 13.12 -11.18 17.01
CA LEU A 54 13.59 -12.57 17.09
C LEU A 54 15.12 -12.69 16.95
N GLU A 55 15.72 -11.93 16.02
CA GLU A 55 17.16 -11.85 15.85
C GLU A 55 17.84 -11.30 17.12
N ALA A 56 17.33 -10.19 17.65
CA ALA A 56 17.86 -9.58 18.87
C ALA A 56 17.79 -10.56 20.05
N LEU A 57 16.67 -11.25 20.24
CA LEU A 57 16.52 -12.25 21.31
C LEU A 57 17.51 -13.41 21.16
N LYS A 58 17.74 -13.90 19.93
CA LYS A 58 18.78 -14.92 19.67
C LYS A 58 20.19 -14.42 20.02
N MET A 59 20.52 -13.17 19.62
CA MET A 59 21.83 -12.56 19.97
C MET A 59 22.01 -12.37 21.48
N LEU A 60 20.92 -12.13 22.20
CA LEU A 60 20.88 -12.05 23.67
C LEU A 60 20.96 -13.43 24.36
N GLY A 61 21.02 -14.51 23.57
CA GLY A 61 21.14 -15.89 24.09
C GLY A 61 19.81 -16.52 24.51
N VAL A 62 18.67 -15.91 24.19
CA VAL A 62 17.33 -16.47 24.45
C VAL A 62 17.09 -17.65 23.51
N GLY A 63 16.52 -18.75 24.03
CA GLY A 63 16.12 -19.88 23.21
C GLY A 63 14.94 -19.51 22.32
N VAL A 64 15.13 -19.58 20.99
CA VAL A 64 14.12 -19.24 19.99
C VAL A 64 14.04 -20.37 18.97
N ALA A 65 12.94 -21.13 18.95
CA ALA A 65 12.72 -22.25 18.05
C ALA A 65 11.48 -22.00 17.18
N HIS A 66 11.60 -22.24 15.88
CA HIS A 66 10.48 -22.18 14.93
C HIS A 66 9.72 -23.51 14.96
N LEU A 67 8.39 -23.45 15.16
CA LEU A 67 7.51 -24.62 15.25
C LEU A 67 6.72 -24.91 13.96
N GLY A 68 6.99 -24.14 12.91
CA GLY A 68 6.30 -24.23 11.62
C GLY A 68 5.21 -23.16 11.45
N GLY A 69 5.06 -22.65 10.21
CA GLY A 69 4.17 -21.52 9.91
C GLY A 69 4.54 -20.28 10.72
N GLU A 70 3.57 -19.65 11.33
CA GLU A 70 3.73 -18.44 12.15
C GLU A 70 3.84 -18.75 13.65
N ASN A 71 4.38 -19.93 13.99
CA ASN A 71 4.45 -20.42 15.37
C ASN A 71 5.90 -20.52 15.86
N TRP A 72 6.13 -20.04 17.07
CA TRP A 72 7.46 -19.99 17.67
C TRP A 72 7.43 -20.45 19.13
N ARG A 73 8.52 -21.07 19.59
CA ARG A 73 8.76 -21.36 21.00
C ARG A 73 9.88 -20.46 21.52
N ILE A 74 9.60 -19.78 22.61
CA ILE A 74 10.57 -18.93 23.30
C ILE A 74 10.87 -19.54 24.67
N THR A 75 12.13 -19.85 24.93
CA THR A 75 12.59 -20.32 26.23
C THR A 75 13.02 -19.11 27.05
N GLY A 76 12.26 -18.76 28.07
CA GLY A 76 12.47 -17.56 28.86
C GLY A 76 13.76 -17.61 29.73
N CYS A 77 14.34 -16.44 29.97
CA CYS A 77 15.58 -16.26 30.71
C CYS A 77 15.38 -15.79 32.17
N SER A 78 14.15 -15.76 32.66
CA SER A 78 13.79 -15.31 34.03
C SER A 78 14.35 -13.91 34.38
N GLY A 79 14.29 -12.98 33.39
CA GLY A 79 14.75 -11.60 33.56
C GLY A 79 16.24 -11.36 33.40
N SER A 80 17.05 -12.40 33.19
CA SER A 80 18.51 -12.31 33.07
C SER A 80 18.98 -12.84 31.73
N PHE A 81 19.22 -11.94 30.78
CA PHE A 81 19.71 -12.36 29.47
C PHE A 81 21.04 -13.10 29.55
N PRO A 82 21.17 -14.28 28.90
CA PRO A 82 22.41 -15.07 28.93
C PRO A 82 23.62 -14.31 28.35
N SER A 83 23.46 -13.58 27.25
CA SER A 83 24.51 -12.73 26.71
C SER A 83 24.48 -11.37 27.42
N ARG A 84 25.60 -11.01 28.04
CA ARG A 84 25.76 -9.73 28.75
C ARG A 84 26.39 -8.64 27.87
N GLN A 85 26.72 -8.96 26.63
CA GLN A 85 27.28 -8.03 25.67
C GLN A 85 26.75 -8.35 24.26
N ALA A 86 26.22 -7.34 23.59
CA ALA A 86 25.75 -7.49 22.21
C ALA A 86 25.66 -6.12 21.49
N GLU A 87 25.81 -6.14 20.15
CA GLU A 87 25.41 -5.03 19.28
C GLU A 87 24.17 -5.46 18.50
N LEU A 88 23.05 -4.76 18.71
CA LEU A 88 21.74 -5.11 18.16
C LEU A 88 21.35 -4.13 17.07
N PHE A 89 21.07 -4.65 15.86
CA PHE A 89 20.50 -3.87 14.78
C PHE A 89 18.99 -4.10 14.68
N LEU A 90 18.21 -3.06 14.96
CA LEU A 90 16.76 -3.14 15.11
C LEU A 90 15.97 -2.48 13.94
N GLY A 91 16.65 -2.14 12.85
CA GLY A 91 16.01 -1.57 11.68
C GLY A 91 15.22 -0.29 11.98
N ASN A 92 13.96 -0.23 11.53
CA ASN A 92 12.99 0.83 11.87
C ASN A 92 11.91 0.34 12.86
N ALA A 93 12.18 -0.77 13.59
CA ALA A 93 11.24 -1.44 14.48
C ALA A 93 11.10 -0.72 15.85
N GLY A 94 10.31 0.36 15.90
CA GLY A 94 10.10 1.13 17.15
C GLY A 94 9.48 0.32 18.28
N THR A 95 8.65 -0.68 17.96
CA THR A 95 8.01 -1.59 18.93
C THR A 95 8.97 -2.64 19.50
N ALA A 96 10.15 -2.83 18.91
CA ALA A 96 11.25 -3.63 19.44
C ALA A 96 12.29 -2.73 20.14
N PHE A 97 12.68 -1.62 19.50
CA PHE A 97 13.77 -0.76 19.95
C PHE A 97 13.54 -0.22 21.36
N ARG A 98 12.39 0.42 21.62
CA ARG A 98 12.10 1.06 22.89
C ARG A 98 11.94 0.07 24.05
N PRO A 99 11.17 -1.03 23.94
CA PRO A 99 11.07 -2.03 25.00
C PRO A 99 12.39 -2.76 25.27
N LEU A 100 13.19 -3.07 24.25
CA LEU A 100 14.52 -3.65 24.44
C LEU A 100 15.48 -2.67 25.13
N THR A 101 15.45 -1.37 24.77
CA THR A 101 16.22 -0.34 25.48
C THR A 101 15.92 -0.38 26.96
N ALA A 102 14.64 -0.39 27.36
CA ALA A 102 14.25 -0.42 28.77
C ALA A 102 14.67 -1.74 29.47
N ALA A 103 14.34 -2.88 28.84
CA ALA A 103 14.65 -4.19 29.44
C ALA A 103 16.16 -4.40 29.61
N LEU A 104 16.97 -4.07 28.62
CA LEU A 104 18.43 -4.25 28.68
C LEU A 104 19.09 -3.28 29.64
N SER A 105 18.58 -2.03 29.75
CA SER A 105 19.08 -1.06 30.76
C SER A 105 18.87 -1.54 32.19
N LEU A 106 17.75 -2.23 32.49
CA LEU A 106 17.42 -2.70 33.82
C LEU A 106 17.94 -4.11 34.11
N ALA A 107 18.13 -4.96 33.07
CA ALA A 107 18.70 -6.30 33.26
C ALA A 107 20.21 -6.29 33.48
N GLY A 108 20.90 -5.19 33.20
CA GLY A 108 22.35 -5.01 33.26
C GLY A 108 23.10 -5.75 32.14
N GLY A 109 24.19 -5.17 31.71
CA GLY A 109 25.00 -5.64 30.59
C GLY A 109 25.55 -4.47 29.77
N ASP A 110 26.29 -4.76 28.72
CA ASP A 110 26.90 -3.78 27.84
C ASP A 110 26.34 -3.98 26.42
N TYR A 111 25.45 -3.08 26.00
CA TYR A 111 24.72 -3.26 24.75
C TYR A 111 24.76 -2.01 23.90
N VAL A 112 24.95 -2.18 22.57
CA VAL A 112 24.82 -1.11 21.59
C VAL A 112 23.56 -1.39 20.74
N LEU A 113 22.67 -0.42 20.66
CA LEU A 113 21.44 -0.51 19.88
C LEU A 113 21.50 0.47 18.72
N ARG A 114 21.33 -0.07 17.51
CA ARG A 114 21.35 0.70 16.26
C ARG A 114 20.11 0.41 15.41
N GLY A 115 19.80 1.32 14.50
CA GLY A 115 18.77 1.14 13.50
C GLY A 115 19.16 1.75 12.16
N VAL A 116 18.22 1.85 11.23
CA VAL A 116 18.39 2.61 9.99
C VAL A 116 18.37 4.12 10.25
N ALA A 117 18.76 4.94 9.26
CA ALA A 117 18.82 6.39 9.41
C ALA A 117 17.53 6.99 9.99
N ARG A 118 16.36 6.54 9.51
CA ARG A 118 15.07 7.02 10.03
C ARG A 118 14.85 6.70 11.52
N MET A 119 15.35 5.57 12.03
CA MET A 119 15.27 5.26 13.47
C MET A 119 16.08 6.29 14.30
N HIS A 120 17.16 6.80 13.75
CA HIS A 120 18.00 7.81 14.42
C HIS A 120 17.35 9.22 14.45
N GLU A 121 16.23 9.40 13.76
CA GLU A 121 15.43 10.64 13.79
C GLU A 121 14.17 10.50 14.69
N ARG A 122 13.90 9.31 15.20
CA ARG A 122 12.74 9.03 16.06
C ARG A 122 13.09 9.19 17.53
N PRO A 123 12.36 10.03 18.30
CA PRO A 123 12.73 10.36 19.67
C PRO A 123 12.69 9.13 20.61
N ILE A 124 13.61 9.12 21.58
CA ILE A 124 13.68 8.15 22.68
C ILE A 124 14.05 8.80 24.01
N GLY A 125 14.33 10.09 24.01
CA GLY A 125 14.83 10.84 25.17
C GLY A 125 14.00 10.66 26.44
N ASP A 126 12.67 10.83 26.34
CA ASP A 126 11.78 10.71 27.52
C ASP A 126 11.83 9.32 28.17
N LEU A 127 12.03 8.24 27.39
CA LEU A 127 12.26 6.91 27.93
C LEU A 127 13.62 6.83 28.64
N VAL A 128 14.67 7.35 28.02
CA VAL A 128 16.03 7.34 28.61
C VAL A 128 16.06 8.16 29.90
N ASP A 129 15.38 9.30 29.96
CA ASP A 129 15.26 10.12 31.16
C ASP A 129 14.54 9.37 32.29
N GLY A 130 13.47 8.62 31.96
CA GLY A 130 12.80 7.72 32.89
C GLY A 130 13.72 6.62 33.42
N LEU A 131 14.53 6.00 32.55
CA LEU A 131 15.50 4.97 32.94
C LEU A 131 16.67 5.53 33.79
N ARG A 132 17.15 6.73 33.45
CA ARG A 132 18.19 7.43 34.25
C ARG A 132 17.72 7.78 35.66
N GLN A 133 16.42 8.09 35.86
CA GLN A 133 15.86 8.26 37.21
C GLN A 133 15.95 6.98 38.06
N LEU A 134 15.98 5.81 37.40
CA LEU A 134 16.21 4.50 38.06
C LEU A 134 17.71 4.15 38.18
N GLY A 135 18.60 5.01 37.73
CA GLY A 135 20.04 4.81 37.82
C GLY A 135 20.66 4.12 36.58
N ALA A 136 19.92 3.92 35.50
CA ALA A 136 20.46 3.33 34.29
C ALA A 136 21.53 4.25 33.63
N ASP A 137 22.60 3.64 33.11
CA ASP A 137 23.66 4.33 32.34
C ASP A 137 23.41 4.16 30.84
N VAL A 138 22.86 5.20 30.23
CA VAL A 138 22.54 5.25 28.79
C VAL A 138 23.24 6.42 28.16
N THR A 139 24.04 6.15 27.13
CA THR A 139 24.78 7.14 26.33
C THR A 139 24.24 7.20 24.93
N TYR A 140 24.00 8.40 24.43
CA TYR A 140 23.68 8.62 23.00
C TYR A 140 24.97 8.59 22.19
N LEU A 141 24.98 7.82 21.10
CA LEU A 141 26.12 7.73 20.19
C LEU A 141 26.03 8.72 19.01
N GLY A 142 24.94 9.45 18.92
CA GLY A 142 24.67 10.50 17.94
C GLY A 142 24.04 11.71 18.63
N ASN A 143 22.89 12.17 18.11
CA ASN A 143 22.17 13.31 18.66
C ASN A 143 21.55 12.97 20.01
N GLU A 144 21.58 13.92 20.96
CA GLU A 144 20.93 13.81 22.26
C GLU A 144 19.43 13.59 22.09
N GLY A 145 18.86 12.62 22.81
CA GLY A 145 17.44 12.25 22.73
C GLY A 145 17.09 11.25 21.62
N TYR A 146 18.07 10.80 20.83
CA TYR A 146 17.86 9.94 19.66
C TYR A 146 18.82 8.74 19.62
N PRO A 147 18.41 7.59 19.03
CA PRO A 147 19.36 6.51 18.73
C PRO A 147 20.51 6.98 17.80
N PRO A 148 21.67 6.27 17.73
CA PRO A 148 21.97 5.00 18.40
C PRO A 148 22.30 5.18 19.88
N LEU A 149 22.15 4.08 20.66
CA LEU A 149 22.36 4.08 22.10
C LEU A 149 23.46 3.10 22.52
N HIS A 150 24.18 3.44 23.58
CA HIS A 150 25.04 2.55 24.30
C HIS A 150 24.51 2.42 25.75
N LEU A 151 24.11 1.20 26.13
CA LEU A 151 23.61 0.85 27.45
C LEU A 151 24.75 0.17 28.21
N LYS A 152 25.10 0.68 29.39
CA LYS A 152 26.20 0.15 30.21
C LYS A 152 25.68 -0.47 31.51
N PRO A 153 26.44 -1.39 32.11
CA PRO A 153 26.10 -1.90 33.44
C PRO A 153 25.97 -0.74 34.44
N ALA A 154 24.88 -0.73 35.19
CA ALA A 154 24.58 0.32 36.17
C ALA A 154 23.99 -0.24 37.43
N ASN A 155 24.09 0.52 38.54
CA ASN A 155 23.44 0.20 39.77
C ASN A 155 22.01 0.76 39.78
N ILE A 156 21.05 -0.11 39.56
CA ILE A 156 19.64 0.27 39.54
C ILE A 156 19.16 0.59 40.94
N SER A 157 18.54 1.75 41.12
CA SER A 157 17.99 2.22 42.39
C SER A 157 16.90 1.28 42.92
N PRO A 158 16.78 1.12 44.25
CA PRO A 158 15.83 0.20 44.87
C PRO A 158 14.38 0.74 44.84
N GLY A 159 13.83 1.04 43.65
CA GLY A 159 12.45 1.49 43.50
C GLY A 159 12.24 2.99 43.67
N GLY A 160 10.99 3.43 43.71
CA GLY A 160 10.61 4.83 43.90
C GLY A 160 9.65 5.39 42.84
N LEU A 161 9.66 6.71 42.73
CA LEU A 161 8.85 7.45 41.78
C LEU A 161 9.67 7.76 40.52
N VAL A 162 9.12 7.43 39.35
CA VAL A 162 9.68 7.77 38.03
C VAL A 162 8.68 8.64 37.28
N LYS A 163 9.14 9.72 36.68
CA LYS A 163 8.33 10.59 35.84
C LYS A 163 8.63 10.34 34.36
N VAL A 164 7.59 10.18 33.57
CA VAL A 164 7.70 10.03 32.10
C VAL A 164 6.68 10.92 31.42
N ARG A 165 7.07 11.56 30.31
CA ARG A 165 6.14 12.35 29.50
C ARG A 165 5.17 11.43 28.74
N GLY A 166 3.87 11.79 28.77
CA GLY A 166 2.81 11.06 28.12
C GLY A 166 2.36 11.62 26.76
N ASP A 167 2.76 12.85 26.45
CA ASP A 167 2.26 13.65 25.32
C ASP A 167 3.08 13.50 24.03
N VAL A 168 4.14 12.68 24.03
CA VAL A 168 5.00 12.44 22.85
C VAL A 168 4.76 11.05 22.26
N SER A 169 4.86 9.99 23.07
CA SER A 169 4.69 8.61 22.60
C SER A 169 4.34 7.65 23.73
N SER A 170 3.26 6.88 23.55
CA SER A 170 2.91 5.78 24.48
C SER A 170 3.96 4.65 24.53
N GLN A 171 4.87 4.58 23.55
CA GLN A 171 5.93 3.56 23.54
C GLN A 171 6.95 3.75 24.67
N PHE A 172 7.12 4.97 25.18
CA PHE A 172 8.02 5.24 26.30
C PHE A 172 7.49 4.61 27.60
N LEU A 173 6.23 4.89 27.92
CA LEU A 173 5.55 4.27 29.06
C LEU A 173 5.44 2.75 28.88
N THR A 174 5.09 2.26 27.69
CA THR A 174 5.04 0.83 27.37
C THR A 174 6.38 0.14 27.66
N GLY A 175 7.49 0.67 27.12
CA GLY A 175 8.82 0.09 27.32
C GLY A 175 9.22 0.06 28.80
N LEU A 176 8.97 1.16 29.48
CA LEU A 176 9.26 1.29 30.89
C LEU A 176 8.46 0.27 31.73
N LEU A 177 7.13 0.23 31.59
CA LEU A 177 6.26 -0.69 32.36
C LEU A 177 6.67 -2.15 32.18
N MET A 178 6.96 -2.58 30.96
CA MET A 178 7.37 -3.97 30.67
C MET A 178 8.73 -4.32 31.30
N ALA A 179 9.61 -3.36 31.51
CA ALA A 179 10.94 -3.58 32.09
C ALA A 179 10.96 -3.49 33.62
N LEU A 180 10.05 -2.75 34.26
CA LEU A 180 10.07 -2.49 35.72
C LEU A 180 10.07 -3.75 36.60
N PRO A 181 9.41 -4.89 36.27
CA PRO A 181 9.53 -6.12 37.06
C PRO A 181 10.98 -6.58 37.25
N LEU A 182 11.90 -6.24 36.33
CA LEU A 182 13.31 -6.59 36.42
C LEU A 182 14.04 -5.91 37.60
N THR A 183 13.50 -4.82 38.14
CA THR A 183 14.04 -4.15 39.34
C THR A 183 13.82 -4.95 40.61
N GLY A 184 12.82 -5.84 40.63
CA GLY A 184 12.40 -6.57 41.84
C GLY A 184 11.78 -5.69 42.93
N GLN A 185 11.60 -4.40 42.70
CA GLN A 185 11.17 -3.39 43.65
C GLN A 185 9.81 -2.78 43.27
N THR A 186 9.16 -2.12 44.22
CA THR A 186 7.96 -1.32 43.88
C THR A 186 8.38 -0.02 43.21
N VAL A 187 7.89 0.20 42.00
CA VAL A 187 8.10 1.43 41.23
C VAL A 187 6.75 2.03 40.84
N VAL A 188 6.61 3.32 41.11
CA VAL A 188 5.47 4.14 40.69
C VAL A 188 5.88 5.00 39.50
N VAL A 189 5.18 4.88 38.38
CA VAL A 189 5.38 5.74 37.22
C VAL A 189 4.31 6.82 37.22
N GLU A 190 4.73 8.08 37.27
CA GLU A 190 3.87 9.25 37.12
C GLU A 190 3.98 9.80 35.69
N VAL A 191 2.84 9.89 35.02
CA VAL A 191 2.77 10.43 33.68
C VAL A 191 2.63 11.95 33.74
N VAL A 192 3.57 12.64 33.13
CA VAL A 192 3.57 14.11 33.01
C VAL A 192 2.89 14.50 31.72
N GLY A 193 1.91 15.42 31.80
CA GLY A 193 1.08 15.81 30.67
C GLY A 193 -0.06 14.86 30.39
N GLU A 194 -0.71 15.01 29.25
CA GLU A 194 -1.80 14.12 28.82
C GLU A 194 -1.23 12.89 28.12
N LEU A 195 -1.67 11.70 28.56
CA LEU A 195 -1.27 10.44 27.93
C LEU A 195 -1.99 10.27 26.59
N ILE A 196 -1.21 10.24 25.51
CA ILE A 196 -1.72 9.96 24.15
C ILE A 196 -1.67 8.47 23.83
N SER A 197 -2.48 8.05 22.84
CA SER A 197 -2.51 6.67 22.35
C SER A 197 -2.73 5.64 23.47
N LYS A 198 -3.62 5.93 24.40
CA LYS A 198 -4.01 5.11 25.56
C LYS A 198 -4.26 3.62 25.24
N PRO A 199 -4.87 3.25 24.08
CA PRO A 199 -5.10 1.85 23.73
C PRO A 199 -3.83 0.98 23.70
N TYR A 200 -2.67 1.54 23.35
CA TYR A 200 -1.42 0.76 23.38
C TYR A 200 -0.92 0.47 24.80
N ILE A 201 -1.29 1.29 25.77
CA ILE A 201 -1.04 1.01 27.17
C ILE A 201 -1.97 -0.10 27.66
N GLU A 202 -3.24 -0.10 27.27
CA GLU A 202 -4.17 -1.23 27.55
C GLU A 202 -3.63 -2.56 27.00
N ILE A 203 -3.15 -2.58 25.75
CA ILE A 203 -2.50 -3.78 25.18
C ILE A 203 -1.31 -4.21 26.06
N THR A 204 -0.51 -3.25 26.54
CA THR A 204 0.66 -3.54 27.39
C THR A 204 0.23 -4.17 28.70
N LEU A 205 -0.71 -3.54 29.41
CA LEU A 205 -1.22 -4.02 30.70
C LEU A 205 -1.87 -5.40 30.58
N ALA A 206 -2.71 -5.59 29.55
CA ALA A 206 -3.35 -6.87 29.27
C ALA A 206 -2.33 -7.98 28.94
N THR A 207 -1.28 -7.65 28.16
CA THR A 207 -0.22 -8.62 27.83
C THR A 207 0.62 -8.95 29.06
N MET A 208 1.02 -7.95 29.89
CA MET A 208 1.73 -8.18 31.15
C MET A 208 0.93 -9.07 32.09
N ALA A 209 -0.39 -8.85 32.20
CA ALA A 209 -1.27 -9.68 33.04
C ALA A 209 -1.32 -11.15 32.58
N ARG A 210 -1.32 -11.39 31.25
CA ARG A 210 -1.23 -12.77 30.69
C ARG A 210 0.07 -13.49 31.08
N PHE A 211 1.14 -12.75 31.32
CA PHE A 211 2.42 -13.25 31.83
C PHE A 211 2.56 -13.14 33.36
N GLY A 212 1.45 -12.92 34.08
CA GLY A 212 1.38 -12.95 35.54
C GLY A 212 1.76 -11.66 36.25
N VAL A 213 2.00 -10.56 35.55
CA VAL A 213 2.32 -9.26 36.15
C VAL A 213 1.12 -8.32 36.07
N ILE A 214 0.57 -7.98 37.24
CA ILE A 214 -0.53 -7.01 37.34
C ILE A 214 0.06 -5.65 37.70
N VAL A 215 -0.38 -4.62 36.99
CA VAL A 215 0.00 -3.23 37.22
C VAL A 215 -1.22 -2.49 37.76
N ASP A 216 -1.11 -1.93 38.95
CA ASP A 216 -2.15 -1.07 39.50
C ASP A 216 -2.07 0.30 38.85
N ARG A 217 -3.24 0.93 38.61
CA ARG A 217 -3.27 2.27 38.07
C ARG A 217 -4.28 3.17 38.76
N ASP A 218 -3.94 4.44 38.85
CA ASP A 218 -4.85 5.53 39.20
C ASP A 218 -5.07 6.40 37.97
N GLY A 219 -6.21 6.16 37.34
CA GLY A 219 -6.55 6.75 36.04
C GLY A 219 -5.48 6.47 34.96
N TRP A 220 -5.04 7.54 34.30
CA TRP A 220 -3.96 7.52 33.30
C TRP A 220 -2.71 8.28 33.75
N GLN A 221 -2.68 8.71 35.02
CA GLN A 221 -1.63 9.53 35.62
C GLN A 221 -0.61 8.69 36.40
N ARG A 222 -1.01 7.56 36.99
CA ARG A 222 -0.13 6.74 37.81
C ARG A 222 -0.27 5.26 37.51
N PHE A 223 0.89 4.59 37.48
CA PHE A 223 1.00 3.16 37.27
C PHE A 223 1.97 2.58 38.28
N THR A 224 1.57 1.53 39.00
CA THR A 224 2.40 0.90 40.05
C THR A 224 2.71 -0.54 39.68
N VAL A 225 4.01 -0.86 39.58
CA VAL A 225 4.52 -2.23 39.49
C VAL A 225 5.04 -2.59 40.87
N HIS A 226 4.54 -3.68 41.45
CA HIS A 226 4.85 -4.08 42.80
C HIS A 226 6.15 -4.89 42.92
N ALA A 227 6.81 -4.81 44.07
CA ALA A 227 7.96 -5.64 44.40
C ALA A 227 7.62 -7.14 44.31
N GLY A 228 8.57 -7.94 43.81
CA GLY A 228 8.39 -9.37 43.62
C GLY A 228 7.59 -9.75 42.35
N SER A 229 7.12 -8.77 41.59
CA SER A 229 6.53 -9.04 40.26
C SER A 229 7.56 -9.70 39.36
N SER A 230 7.19 -10.81 38.73
CA SER A 230 8.04 -11.52 37.78
C SER A 230 7.19 -12.18 36.70
N TYR A 231 7.73 -12.25 35.49
CA TYR A 231 7.03 -12.88 34.37
C TYR A 231 7.09 -14.40 34.46
N VAL A 232 5.94 -15.04 34.22
CA VAL A 232 5.78 -16.50 34.16
C VAL A 232 5.12 -16.83 32.83
N SER A 233 5.64 -17.82 32.14
CA SER A 233 5.05 -18.27 30.87
C SER A 233 3.62 -18.76 31.08
N PRO A 234 2.68 -18.34 30.21
CA PRO A 234 1.32 -18.90 30.17
C PRO A 234 1.25 -20.28 29.47
N GLY A 235 2.38 -20.84 29.05
CA GLY A 235 2.48 -22.05 28.23
C GLY A 235 2.21 -21.76 26.76
N THR A 236 0.99 -21.45 26.38
CA THR A 236 0.64 -21.07 24.99
C THR A 236 -0.08 -19.73 24.97
N ILE A 237 0.28 -18.87 24.01
CA ILE A 237 -0.36 -17.59 23.77
C ILE A 237 -0.64 -17.40 22.27
N TYR A 238 -1.86 -16.97 21.94
CA TYR A 238 -2.26 -16.63 20.58
C TYR A 238 -2.18 -15.12 20.38
N VAL A 239 -1.57 -14.71 19.30
CA VAL A 239 -1.55 -13.30 18.86
C VAL A 239 -2.83 -13.01 18.11
N GLU A 240 -3.57 -11.98 18.53
CA GLU A 240 -4.76 -11.52 17.83
C GLU A 240 -4.40 -10.98 16.44
N GLY A 241 -5.34 -11.06 15.48
CA GLY A 241 -5.22 -10.36 14.21
C GLY A 241 -5.07 -8.85 14.40
N ASP A 242 -4.36 -8.18 13.50
CA ASP A 242 -4.08 -6.75 13.61
C ASP A 242 -5.32 -5.90 13.35
N ALA A 243 -5.84 -5.20 14.37
CA ALA A 243 -7.03 -4.36 14.27
C ALA A 243 -6.82 -3.13 13.38
N SER A 244 -5.60 -2.59 13.30
CA SER A 244 -5.30 -1.51 12.36
C SER A 244 -5.39 -2.03 10.91
N SER A 245 -4.90 -3.25 10.66
CA SER A 245 -5.00 -3.89 9.33
C SER A 245 -6.45 -4.21 8.96
N ALA A 246 -7.30 -4.51 9.93
CA ALA A 246 -8.74 -4.69 9.72
C ALA A 246 -9.38 -3.45 9.08
N SER A 247 -8.91 -2.24 9.42
CA SER A 247 -9.49 -0.99 8.97
C SER A 247 -9.53 -0.86 7.45
N TYR A 248 -8.49 -1.31 6.76
CA TYR A 248 -8.42 -1.24 5.29
C TYR A 248 -9.51 -2.07 4.63
N PHE A 249 -9.72 -3.31 5.10
CA PHE A 249 -10.70 -4.22 4.53
C PHE A 249 -12.14 -3.86 4.93
N LEU A 250 -12.36 -3.36 6.13
CA LEU A 250 -13.67 -2.83 6.53
C LEU A 250 -14.03 -1.60 5.69
N ALA A 251 -13.08 -0.68 5.47
CA ALA A 251 -13.28 0.46 4.58
C ALA A 251 -13.56 0.03 3.13
N MET A 252 -12.86 -1.01 2.61
CA MET A 252 -13.17 -1.59 1.30
C MET A 252 -14.63 -2.06 1.21
N GLY A 253 -15.13 -2.74 2.24
CA GLY A 253 -16.53 -3.16 2.31
C GLY A 253 -17.50 -1.98 2.31
N ALA A 254 -17.20 -0.93 3.06
CA ALA A 254 -18.01 0.28 3.16
C ALA A 254 -18.01 1.14 1.89
N ILE A 255 -16.94 1.11 1.10
CA ILE A 255 -16.79 1.86 -0.15
C ILE A 255 -17.28 1.00 -1.33
N GLY A 256 -16.83 -0.25 -1.40
CA GLY A 256 -16.99 -1.14 -2.58
C GLY A 256 -18.24 -2.04 -2.54
N GLY A 257 -19.22 -1.75 -1.68
CA GLY A 257 -20.50 -2.49 -1.59
C GLY A 257 -20.53 -3.53 -0.48
N GLY A 258 -19.53 -4.37 -0.34
CA GLY A 258 -19.46 -5.41 0.70
C GLY A 258 -20.44 -6.58 0.52
N PRO A 259 -20.59 -7.48 1.52
CA PRO A 259 -19.83 -7.42 2.77
C PRO A 259 -18.37 -7.86 2.60
N VAL A 260 -17.46 -7.16 3.27
CA VAL A 260 -16.11 -7.64 3.50
C VAL A 260 -15.97 -7.99 4.97
N ARG A 261 -15.60 -9.24 5.26
CA ARG A 261 -15.43 -9.78 6.61
C ARG A 261 -13.95 -10.00 6.90
N VAL A 262 -13.51 -9.54 8.05
CA VAL A 262 -12.17 -9.81 8.59
C VAL A 262 -12.27 -10.78 9.76
N GLU A 263 -11.34 -11.72 9.86
CA GLU A 263 -11.24 -12.72 10.92
C GLU A 263 -9.92 -12.59 11.69
N GLY A 264 -9.93 -12.95 12.97
CA GLY A 264 -8.80 -12.87 13.88
C GLY A 264 -8.87 -11.68 14.86
N VAL A 265 -9.80 -10.74 14.67
CA VAL A 265 -10.07 -9.61 15.55
C VAL A 265 -11.55 -9.28 15.56
N GLY A 266 -12.10 -8.93 16.72
CA GLY A 266 -13.53 -8.66 16.86
C GLY A 266 -13.83 -7.93 18.15
N ARG A 267 -15.06 -8.11 18.67
CA ARG A 267 -15.56 -7.39 19.85
C ARG A 267 -14.69 -7.60 21.10
N ASP A 268 -14.10 -8.79 21.25
CA ASP A 268 -13.36 -9.17 22.46
C ASP A 268 -11.87 -8.81 22.36
N SER A 269 -11.45 -8.06 21.32
CA SER A 269 -10.07 -7.63 21.14
C SER A 269 -9.61 -6.62 22.19
N ILE A 270 -8.37 -6.78 22.64
CA ILE A 270 -7.70 -5.80 23.51
C ILE A 270 -7.15 -4.59 22.75
N GLN A 271 -7.25 -4.57 21.43
CA GLN A 271 -6.70 -3.53 20.57
C GLN A 271 -7.70 -2.37 20.41
N GLY A 272 -7.25 -1.13 20.67
CA GLY A 272 -8.11 0.04 20.54
C GLY A 272 -8.62 0.29 19.12
N ASP A 273 -7.81 -0.04 18.11
CA ASP A 273 -8.16 0.17 16.70
C ASP A 273 -9.39 -0.66 16.24
N VAL A 274 -9.85 -1.64 17.05
CA VAL A 274 -11.15 -2.31 16.80
C VAL A 274 -12.32 -1.32 16.74
N ARG A 275 -12.20 -0.19 17.45
CA ARG A 275 -13.18 0.90 17.45
C ARG A 275 -13.24 1.69 16.13
N PHE A 276 -12.36 1.39 15.18
CA PHE A 276 -12.51 1.86 13.80
C PHE A 276 -13.88 1.49 13.22
N ALA A 277 -14.41 0.32 13.58
CA ALA A 277 -15.76 -0.11 13.18
C ALA A 277 -16.86 0.86 13.65
N GLU A 278 -16.72 1.43 14.86
CA GLU A 278 -17.65 2.44 15.38
C GLU A 278 -17.56 3.76 14.57
N ALA A 279 -16.32 4.18 14.24
CA ALA A 279 -16.08 5.38 13.43
C ALA A 279 -16.67 5.22 12.01
N LEU A 280 -16.47 4.05 11.42
CA LEU A 280 -17.01 3.72 10.09
C LEU A 280 -18.53 3.64 10.10
N ALA A 281 -19.15 3.12 11.18
CA ALA A 281 -20.59 3.12 11.38
C ALA A 281 -21.16 4.55 11.49
N LYS A 282 -20.45 5.49 12.12
CA LYS A 282 -20.83 6.92 12.13
C LYS A 282 -20.79 7.54 10.74
N MET A 283 -19.92 7.06 9.85
CA MET A 283 -19.94 7.44 8.43
C MET A 283 -21.11 6.79 7.65
N GLY A 284 -21.91 5.94 8.31
CA GLY A 284 -23.09 5.30 7.74
C GLY A 284 -22.90 3.86 7.30
N ALA A 285 -21.71 3.28 7.39
CA ALA A 285 -21.47 1.89 7.01
C ALA A 285 -22.26 0.92 7.89
N GLU A 286 -22.73 -0.17 7.29
CA GLU A 286 -23.37 -1.26 8.02
C GLU A 286 -22.30 -2.19 8.61
N ILE A 287 -22.25 -2.28 9.94
CA ILE A 287 -21.22 -3.03 10.66
C ILE A 287 -21.84 -4.20 11.43
N GLU A 288 -21.22 -5.37 11.28
CA GLU A 288 -21.51 -6.53 12.12
C GLU A 288 -20.24 -6.99 12.85
N MET A 289 -20.36 -7.39 14.13
CA MET A 289 -19.20 -7.81 14.94
C MET A 289 -19.54 -9.06 15.75
N GLY A 290 -18.67 -10.06 15.61
CA GLY A 290 -18.60 -11.22 16.51
C GLY A 290 -17.44 -11.11 17.51
N PRO A 291 -17.20 -12.16 18.31
CA PRO A 291 -16.10 -12.16 19.28
C PRO A 291 -14.72 -11.91 18.64
N ASN A 292 -14.42 -12.56 17.51
CA ASN A 292 -13.12 -12.53 16.81
C ASN A 292 -13.23 -12.23 15.31
N TRP A 293 -14.30 -11.58 14.87
CA TRP A 293 -14.50 -11.15 13.49
C TRP A 293 -15.30 -9.86 13.41
N MET A 294 -15.13 -9.13 12.31
CA MET A 294 -15.92 -7.94 11.97
C MET A 294 -16.27 -7.96 10.48
N SER A 295 -17.37 -7.33 10.10
CA SER A 295 -17.82 -7.19 8.72
C SER A 295 -18.33 -5.79 8.47
N ALA A 296 -18.07 -5.26 7.27
CA ALA A 296 -18.59 -3.97 6.84
C ALA A 296 -19.21 -4.06 5.45
N ARG A 297 -20.29 -3.28 5.26
CA ARG A 297 -21.01 -3.12 4.00
C ARG A 297 -21.29 -1.63 3.74
N ALA A 298 -21.38 -1.27 2.47
CA ALA A 298 -21.75 0.07 2.05
C ALA A 298 -23.20 0.42 2.43
N PRO A 299 -23.45 1.64 2.93
CA PRO A 299 -24.81 2.12 3.13
C PRO A 299 -25.49 2.43 1.80
N GLN A 300 -26.80 2.25 1.71
CA GLN A 300 -27.58 2.56 0.50
C GLN A 300 -27.52 4.05 0.11
N THR A 301 -27.35 4.93 1.09
CA THR A 301 -27.33 6.40 0.89
C THR A 301 -25.94 6.96 0.56
N GLY A 302 -24.90 6.10 0.55
CA GLY A 302 -23.50 6.51 0.49
C GLY A 302 -22.97 7.00 1.84
N LEU A 303 -21.63 7.06 1.96
CA LEU A 303 -20.95 7.49 3.17
C LEU A 303 -21.15 8.99 3.43
N VAL A 304 -21.19 9.38 4.71
CA VAL A 304 -21.30 10.76 5.16
C VAL A 304 -20.04 11.18 5.93
N ALA A 305 -19.75 12.46 5.90
CA ALA A 305 -18.62 13.04 6.62
C ALA A 305 -18.84 13.00 8.14
N VAL A 306 -17.73 12.99 8.88
CA VAL A 306 -17.71 12.98 10.35
C VAL A 306 -16.65 13.95 10.88
N ASP A 307 -16.84 14.43 12.11
CA ASP A 307 -15.82 15.13 12.90
C ASP A 307 -15.53 14.29 14.15
N LEU A 308 -14.31 13.74 14.24
CA LEU A 308 -13.98 12.72 15.24
C LEU A 308 -12.67 13.03 15.97
N ASP A 309 -12.69 12.80 17.29
CA ASP A 309 -11.49 12.58 18.08
C ASP A 309 -10.95 11.17 17.81
N CYS A 310 -9.73 11.09 17.27
CA CYS A 310 -9.09 9.84 16.84
C CYS A 310 -7.98 9.37 17.79
N ASN A 311 -7.85 9.95 18.99
CA ASN A 311 -6.83 9.54 19.96
C ASN A 311 -6.92 8.05 20.33
N HIS A 312 -8.12 7.47 20.28
CA HIS A 312 -8.38 6.07 20.62
C HIS A 312 -8.21 5.07 19.46
N ILE A 313 -8.04 5.55 18.21
CA ILE A 313 -7.78 4.75 16.99
C ILE A 313 -6.63 5.36 16.18
N PRO A 314 -5.48 5.65 16.81
CA PRO A 314 -4.48 6.56 16.22
C PRO A 314 -3.88 6.05 14.91
N ASP A 315 -3.78 4.75 14.71
CA ASP A 315 -3.23 4.17 13.50
C ASP A 315 -4.31 3.88 12.45
N ALA A 316 -5.51 3.41 12.87
CA ALA A 316 -6.62 3.14 11.96
C ALA A 316 -7.27 4.44 11.42
N ALA A 317 -7.11 5.58 12.10
CA ALA A 317 -7.64 6.86 11.64
C ALA A 317 -7.10 7.31 10.27
N MET A 318 -5.89 6.87 9.86
CA MET A 318 -5.39 7.13 8.51
C MET A 318 -6.33 6.56 7.43
N THR A 319 -6.94 5.40 7.70
CA THR A 319 -7.93 4.79 6.80
C THR A 319 -9.19 5.64 6.68
N LEU A 320 -9.61 6.35 7.76
CA LEU A 320 -10.75 7.28 7.67
C LEU A 320 -10.44 8.47 6.76
N ALA A 321 -9.20 8.98 6.77
CA ALA A 321 -8.81 10.09 5.90
C ALA A 321 -8.92 9.73 4.41
N THR A 322 -8.57 8.51 4.01
CA THR A 322 -8.78 8.03 2.64
C THR A 322 -10.24 7.64 2.37
N THR A 323 -10.95 7.08 3.34
CA THR A 323 -12.39 6.80 3.25
C THR A 323 -13.20 8.08 3.02
N ALA A 324 -12.73 9.22 3.57
CA ALA A 324 -13.34 10.53 3.36
C ALA A 324 -13.44 10.95 1.89
N LEU A 325 -12.59 10.42 1.00
CA LEU A 325 -12.68 10.65 -0.45
C LEU A 325 -14.03 10.19 -1.05
N PHE A 326 -14.76 9.32 -0.34
CA PHE A 326 -16.03 8.72 -0.76
C PHE A 326 -17.23 9.19 0.08
N ALA A 327 -17.00 10.10 1.04
CA ALA A 327 -18.02 10.61 1.93
C ALA A 327 -18.64 11.91 1.39
N LYS A 328 -19.88 12.21 1.76
CA LYS A 328 -20.53 13.50 1.46
C LYS A 328 -20.18 14.51 2.53
N GLY A 329 -19.45 15.58 2.18
CA GLY A 329 -19.04 16.64 3.08
C GLY A 329 -17.58 16.53 3.55
N THR A 330 -17.18 17.39 4.47
CA THR A 330 -15.80 17.46 4.99
C THR A 330 -15.66 16.58 6.22
N THR A 331 -14.80 15.57 6.16
CA THR A 331 -14.42 14.73 7.31
C THR A 331 -13.23 15.36 8.02
N THR A 332 -13.36 15.58 9.35
CA THR A 332 -12.30 16.13 10.19
C THR A 332 -11.88 15.10 11.23
N LEU A 333 -10.57 14.81 11.27
CA LEU A 333 -9.95 13.90 12.25
C LEU A 333 -9.06 14.71 13.17
N ARG A 334 -9.32 14.66 14.48
CA ARG A 334 -8.67 15.48 15.52
C ARG A 334 -7.86 14.61 16.48
N ASN A 335 -7.00 15.25 17.29
CA ASN A 335 -6.13 14.62 18.29
C ASN A 335 -5.21 13.57 17.70
N ILE A 336 -4.61 13.88 16.54
CA ILE A 336 -3.68 13.02 15.79
C ILE A 336 -2.24 13.58 15.79
N ALA A 337 -1.86 14.43 16.72
CA ALA A 337 -0.50 14.98 16.83
C ALA A 337 0.60 13.90 16.82
N SER A 338 0.30 12.72 17.40
CA SER A 338 1.22 11.58 17.39
C SER A 338 1.63 11.10 15.97
N TRP A 339 0.88 11.45 14.93
CA TRP A 339 1.21 11.10 13.56
C TRP A 339 2.50 11.76 13.06
N ARG A 340 2.88 12.91 13.62
CA ARG A 340 4.09 13.64 13.19
C ARG A 340 5.40 12.94 13.54
N VAL A 341 5.38 12.05 14.53
CA VAL A 341 6.58 11.36 15.06
C VAL A 341 6.57 9.84 14.82
N LYS A 342 5.74 9.37 13.89
CA LYS A 342 5.67 7.95 13.48
C LYS A 342 6.73 7.61 12.43
N GLU A 343 6.44 6.67 11.55
CA GLU A 343 7.32 6.25 10.45
C GLU A 343 7.69 7.42 9.52
N THR A 344 6.72 8.30 9.29
CA THR A 344 6.89 9.61 8.63
C THR A 344 6.08 10.66 9.39
N ASP A 345 6.13 11.94 8.98
CA ASP A 345 5.11 12.92 9.34
C ASP A 345 3.83 12.60 8.56
N ARG A 346 2.96 11.78 9.17
CA ARG A 346 1.76 11.25 8.53
C ARG A 346 0.73 12.32 8.19
N ILE A 347 0.65 13.43 8.96
CA ILE A 347 -0.28 14.52 8.65
C ILE A 347 0.14 15.16 7.33
N ALA A 348 1.40 15.56 7.21
CA ALA A 348 1.92 16.17 6.00
C ALA A 348 1.87 15.21 4.79
N ALA A 349 2.30 13.96 4.96
CA ALA A 349 2.28 12.96 3.90
C ALA A 349 0.85 12.69 3.38
N MET A 350 -0.11 12.44 4.28
CA MET A 350 -1.51 12.24 3.91
C MET A 350 -2.08 13.44 3.17
N ALA A 351 -1.82 14.66 3.65
CA ALA A 351 -2.32 15.87 3.02
C ALA A 351 -1.77 16.06 1.59
N ILE A 352 -0.48 15.82 1.39
CA ILE A 352 0.17 15.91 0.07
C ILE A 352 -0.49 14.90 -0.89
N GLU A 353 -0.58 13.64 -0.48
CA GLU A 353 -1.06 12.58 -1.37
C GLU A 353 -2.58 12.68 -1.65
N LEU A 354 -3.39 13.08 -0.68
CA LEU A 354 -4.81 13.35 -0.90
C LEU A 354 -5.04 14.51 -1.89
N ARG A 355 -4.22 15.57 -1.81
CA ARG A 355 -4.26 16.68 -2.78
C ARG A 355 -3.87 16.25 -4.18
N LYS A 356 -2.88 15.35 -4.35
CA LYS A 356 -2.56 14.76 -5.66
C LYS A 356 -3.76 14.05 -6.29
N LEU A 357 -4.58 13.38 -5.48
CA LEU A 357 -5.82 12.72 -5.91
C LEU A 357 -6.97 13.70 -6.20
N GLY A 358 -6.79 14.98 -5.92
CA GLY A 358 -7.76 16.04 -6.20
C GLY A 358 -8.60 16.50 -5.00
N ALA A 359 -8.46 15.90 -3.82
CA ALA A 359 -9.19 16.32 -2.63
C ALA A 359 -8.75 17.73 -2.14
N VAL A 360 -9.67 18.43 -1.51
CA VAL A 360 -9.34 19.66 -0.77
C VAL A 360 -8.99 19.26 0.65
N VAL A 361 -7.79 19.63 1.10
CA VAL A 361 -7.27 19.20 2.41
C VAL A 361 -6.78 20.40 3.21
N GLU A 362 -7.28 20.54 4.44
CA GLU A 362 -6.76 21.42 5.46
C GLU A 362 -6.06 20.58 6.54
N GLU A 363 -4.91 21.03 7.00
CA GLU A 363 -4.10 20.34 8.02
C GLU A 363 -3.60 21.31 9.07
N GLY A 364 -3.48 20.82 10.31
CA GLY A 364 -2.93 21.58 11.44
C GLY A 364 -1.94 20.75 12.26
N GLU A 365 -1.60 21.19 13.45
CA GLU A 365 -0.67 20.49 14.33
C GLU A 365 -1.14 19.08 14.67
N ASP A 366 -2.45 18.93 14.94
CA ASP A 366 -3.07 17.71 15.47
C ASP A 366 -4.35 17.29 14.75
N PHE A 367 -4.61 17.83 13.56
CA PHE A 367 -5.80 17.50 12.77
C PHE A 367 -5.54 17.46 11.26
N ILE A 368 -6.44 16.77 10.57
CA ILE A 368 -6.59 16.80 9.11
C ILE A 368 -8.09 16.85 8.76
N ALA A 369 -8.46 17.74 7.86
CA ALA A 369 -9.81 17.85 7.31
C ALA A 369 -9.78 17.58 5.81
N VAL A 370 -10.60 16.62 5.35
CA VAL A 370 -10.63 16.15 3.96
C VAL A 370 -12.00 16.40 3.37
N THR A 371 -12.05 17.20 2.32
CA THR A 371 -13.26 17.43 1.51
C THR A 371 -13.08 16.71 0.18
N PRO A 372 -13.96 15.75 -0.16
CA PRO A 372 -13.87 15.04 -1.42
C PRO A 372 -14.12 15.96 -2.62
N ALA A 373 -13.46 15.66 -3.72
CA ALA A 373 -13.69 16.29 -5.02
C ALA A 373 -13.61 15.22 -6.12
N HIS A 374 -13.64 15.64 -7.38
CA HIS A 374 -13.45 14.71 -8.49
C HIS A 374 -12.05 14.10 -8.43
N LEU A 375 -11.99 12.78 -8.24
CA LEU A 375 -10.72 12.06 -8.09
C LEU A 375 -9.98 12.00 -9.44
N LYS A 376 -8.66 12.19 -9.37
CA LYS A 376 -7.74 12.18 -10.52
C LYS A 376 -6.73 11.05 -10.34
N PRO A 377 -6.32 10.38 -11.43
CA PRO A 377 -5.19 9.46 -11.38
C PRO A 377 -3.94 10.14 -10.85
N ALA A 378 -3.24 9.47 -9.93
CA ALA A 378 -2.02 9.99 -9.33
C ALA A 378 -1.03 8.88 -9.00
N ALA A 379 0.25 9.24 -8.93
CA ALA A 379 1.28 8.41 -8.32
C ALA A 379 1.46 8.84 -6.86
N VAL A 380 1.17 7.92 -5.95
CA VAL A 380 1.20 8.11 -4.50
C VAL A 380 2.54 7.65 -3.96
N ASP A 381 3.21 8.51 -3.22
CA ASP A 381 4.44 8.20 -2.51
C ASP A 381 4.13 7.64 -1.12
N THR A 382 4.86 6.60 -0.72
CA THR A 382 4.59 5.90 0.54
C THR A 382 5.46 6.39 1.70
N TYR A 383 6.54 7.11 1.44
CA TYR A 383 7.45 7.64 2.46
C TYR A 383 8.01 6.54 3.40
N ASP A 384 8.23 5.33 2.86
CA ASP A 384 8.61 4.14 3.63
C ASP A 384 7.63 3.81 4.79
N ASP A 385 6.37 4.22 4.63
CA ASP A 385 5.29 3.94 5.58
C ASP A 385 4.25 3.00 4.96
N HIS A 386 4.18 1.79 5.48
CA HIS A 386 3.25 0.75 5.06
C HIS A 386 1.78 1.19 5.08
N ARG A 387 1.40 2.07 6.03
CA ARG A 387 0.02 2.56 6.14
C ARG A 387 -0.35 3.50 5.00
N MET A 388 0.62 4.29 4.49
CA MET A 388 0.40 5.11 3.29
C MET A 388 0.00 4.21 2.12
N ALA A 389 0.77 3.15 1.83
CA ALA A 389 0.46 2.22 0.74
C ALA A 389 -0.93 1.59 0.89
N MET A 390 -1.26 1.07 2.09
CA MET A 390 -2.52 0.36 2.34
C MET A 390 -3.73 1.29 2.37
N CYS A 391 -3.64 2.47 3.00
CA CYS A 391 -4.72 3.45 3.01
C CYS A 391 -5.03 3.96 1.59
N PHE A 392 -4.00 4.37 0.85
CA PHE A 392 -4.21 4.94 -0.48
C PHE A 392 -4.67 3.92 -1.51
N SER A 393 -4.48 2.60 -1.30
CA SER A 393 -5.07 1.58 -2.16
C SER A 393 -6.60 1.70 -2.26
N LEU A 394 -7.26 2.24 -1.23
CA LEU A 394 -8.70 2.49 -1.23
C LEU A 394 -9.13 3.51 -2.29
N ALA A 395 -8.26 4.46 -2.66
CA ALA A 395 -8.56 5.42 -3.71
C ALA A 395 -8.82 4.76 -5.08
N ALA A 396 -8.36 3.50 -5.26
CA ALA A 396 -8.63 2.70 -6.45
C ALA A 396 -10.13 2.46 -6.71
N PHE A 397 -10.99 2.60 -5.72
CA PHE A 397 -12.45 2.57 -5.93
C PHE A 397 -13.00 3.81 -6.63
N GLY A 398 -12.25 4.90 -6.70
CA GLY A 398 -12.66 6.14 -7.36
C GLY A 398 -11.86 6.47 -8.63
N THR A 399 -10.60 6.04 -8.70
CA THR A 399 -9.71 6.36 -9.82
C THR A 399 -8.54 5.36 -9.88
N PRO A 400 -7.99 5.06 -11.08
CA PRO A 400 -6.73 4.33 -11.16
C PRO A 400 -5.60 5.11 -10.49
N LEU A 401 -4.68 4.42 -9.83
CA LEU A 401 -3.52 5.06 -9.19
C LEU A 401 -2.27 4.19 -9.23
N ARG A 402 -1.13 4.82 -9.02
CA ARG A 402 0.16 4.16 -8.79
C ARG A 402 0.55 4.27 -7.33
N ILE A 403 0.97 3.18 -6.73
CA ILE A 403 1.63 3.17 -5.42
C ILE A 403 3.14 3.04 -5.67
N ASN A 404 3.91 4.03 -5.29
CA ASN A 404 5.36 3.96 -5.31
C ASN A 404 5.86 3.19 -4.08
N ASP A 405 6.87 2.33 -4.27
CA ASP A 405 7.41 1.47 -3.21
C ASP A 405 6.35 0.64 -2.45
N PRO A 406 5.57 -0.23 -3.14
CA PRO A 406 4.53 -1.04 -2.51
C PRO A 406 5.08 -2.07 -1.52
N LYS A 407 6.38 -2.39 -1.55
CA LYS A 407 7.02 -3.37 -0.65
C LYS A 407 7.09 -2.93 0.79
N CYS A 408 6.93 -1.63 1.08
CA CYS A 408 6.88 -1.11 2.45
C CYS A 408 5.78 -1.77 3.30
N VAL A 409 4.75 -2.39 2.70
CA VAL A 409 3.70 -3.14 3.41
C VAL A 409 4.24 -4.36 4.16
N ALA A 410 5.41 -4.90 3.77
CA ALA A 410 6.06 -6.05 4.43
C ALA A 410 6.30 -5.82 5.92
N LYS A 411 6.32 -4.58 6.36
CA LYS A 411 6.46 -4.20 7.77
C LYS A 411 5.33 -4.72 8.67
N THR A 412 4.13 -4.88 8.15
CA THR A 412 2.96 -5.32 8.93
C THR A 412 2.04 -6.28 8.21
N PHE A 413 2.05 -6.29 6.88
CA PHE A 413 1.15 -7.12 6.09
C PHE A 413 1.80 -7.47 4.74
N PRO A 414 2.77 -8.41 4.71
CA PRO A 414 3.58 -8.70 3.52
C PRO A 414 2.79 -9.05 2.25
N ASP A 415 1.68 -9.79 2.38
CA ASP A 415 0.81 -10.23 1.29
C ASP A 415 -0.44 -9.33 1.10
N TYR A 416 -0.38 -8.07 1.56
CA TYR A 416 -1.53 -7.15 1.54
C TYR A 416 -2.17 -7.01 0.15
N PHE A 417 -1.38 -6.75 -0.89
CA PHE A 417 -1.92 -6.51 -2.23
C PHE A 417 -2.49 -7.78 -2.87
N GLU A 418 -2.00 -8.95 -2.50
CA GLU A 418 -2.60 -10.24 -2.90
C GLU A 418 -3.97 -10.42 -2.24
N ARG A 419 -4.07 -10.12 -0.93
CA ARG A 419 -5.34 -10.15 -0.19
C ARG A 419 -6.31 -9.08 -0.68
N PHE A 420 -5.81 -7.88 -1.00
CA PHE A 420 -6.59 -6.82 -1.62
C PHE A 420 -7.23 -7.30 -2.92
N ALA A 421 -6.43 -7.88 -3.83
CA ALA A 421 -6.91 -8.39 -5.11
C ALA A 421 -7.92 -9.56 -4.95
N ALA A 422 -7.76 -10.39 -3.91
CA ALA A 422 -8.65 -11.53 -3.66
C ALA A 422 -10.08 -11.14 -3.27
N VAL A 423 -10.29 -9.94 -2.71
CA VAL A 423 -11.62 -9.45 -2.28
C VAL A 423 -12.14 -8.30 -3.11
N THR A 424 -11.38 -7.81 -4.08
CA THR A 424 -11.80 -6.69 -4.93
C THR A 424 -12.00 -7.15 -6.37
N LYS A 425 -12.88 -6.46 -7.09
CA LYS A 425 -13.11 -6.67 -8.51
C LYS A 425 -12.72 -5.41 -9.27
N ALA A 426 -11.68 -5.50 -10.09
CA ALA A 426 -11.22 -4.41 -10.94
C ALA A 426 -12.15 -4.20 -12.16
N ALA A 427 -12.11 -3.01 -12.74
CA ALA A 427 -12.72 -2.74 -14.04
C ALA A 427 -12.13 -3.69 -15.10
N PRO A 428 -12.95 -4.39 -15.89
CA PRO A 428 -12.45 -5.38 -16.83
C PRO A 428 -11.75 -4.73 -18.02
N VAL A 429 -10.68 -5.38 -18.49
CA VAL A 429 -9.96 -4.99 -19.71
C VAL A 429 -10.03 -6.10 -20.74
N ILE A 430 -10.34 -5.75 -21.97
CA ILE A 430 -10.19 -6.60 -23.15
C ILE A 430 -9.04 -6.02 -23.97
N ALA A 431 -7.97 -6.77 -24.09
CA ALA A 431 -6.79 -6.37 -24.86
C ALA A 431 -6.86 -6.95 -26.28
N ILE A 432 -6.74 -6.10 -27.29
CA ILE A 432 -6.75 -6.51 -28.71
C ILE A 432 -5.42 -6.09 -29.34
N ASP A 433 -4.53 -7.04 -29.51
CA ASP A 433 -3.24 -6.84 -30.13
C ASP A 433 -3.22 -7.37 -31.57
N GLY A 434 -2.32 -6.87 -32.38
CA GLY A 434 -2.16 -7.37 -33.73
C GLY A 434 -1.43 -6.42 -34.67
N PRO A 435 -1.06 -6.86 -35.89
CA PRO A 435 -0.29 -6.07 -36.85
C PRO A 435 -1.05 -4.87 -37.38
N SER A 436 -0.34 -3.99 -38.07
CA SER A 436 -0.93 -2.80 -38.76
C SER A 436 -1.95 -3.20 -39.80
N ALA A 437 -3.00 -2.39 -39.99
CA ALA A 437 -4.07 -2.56 -40.97
C ALA A 437 -4.86 -3.90 -40.88
N SER A 438 -4.74 -4.64 -39.75
CA SER A 438 -5.53 -5.88 -39.53
C SER A 438 -7.03 -5.63 -39.28
N GLY A 439 -7.43 -4.39 -39.03
CA GLY A 439 -8.81 -4.01 -38.70
C GLY A 439 -9.09 -3.94 -37.21
N LYS A 440 -8.08 -4.19 -36.35
CA LYS A 440 -8.24 -4.26 -34.90
C LYS A 440 -8.86 -3.00 -34.30
N GLY A 441 -8.45 -1.78 -34.69
CA GLY A 441 -9.02 -0.54 -34.17
C GLY A 441 -10.51 -0.40 -34.44
N THR A 442 -10.97 -0.80 -35.64
CA THR A 442 -12.39 -0.79 -35.98
C THR A 442 -13.18 -1.82 -35.19
N VAL A 443 -12.63 -3.02 -35.01
CA VAL A 443 -13.25 -4.07 -34.19
C VAL A 443 -13.28 -3.63 -32.72
N ALA A 444 -12.17 -3.13 -32.19
CA ALA A 444 -12.05 -2.66 -30.82
C ALA A 444 -13.05 -1.54 -30.48
N ALA A 445 -13.14 -0.51 -31.34
CA ALA A 445 -14.08 0.59 -31.17
C ALA A 445 -15.56 0.13 -31.17
N LYS A 446 -15.93 -0.77 -32.09
CA LYS A 446 -17.29 -1.32 -32.14
C LYS A 446 -17.61 -2.23 -30.94
N VAL A 447 -16.65 -3.03 -30.49
CA VAL A 447 -16.82 -3.85 -29.29
C VAL A 447 -17.00 -2.95 -28.06
N ALA A 448 -16.22 -1.86 -27.95
CA ALA A 448 -16.34 -0.88 -26.90
C ALA A 448 -17.74 -0.22 -26.88
N GLU A 449 -18.22 0.19 -28.05
CA GLU A 449 -19.57 0.77 -28.22
C GLU A 449 -20.68 -0.20 -27.75
N VAL A 450 -20.61 -1.47 -28.16
CA VAL A 450 -21.63 -2.49 -27.80
C VAL A 450 -21.61 -2.83 -26.30
N LEU A 451 -20.41 -2.88 -25.69
CA LEU A 451 -20.26 -3.16 -24.25
C LEU A 451 -20.44 -1.92 -23.37
N GLY A 452 -20.48 -0.73 -23.95
CA GLY A 452 -20.46 0.54 -23.22
C GLY A 452 -19.13 0.79 -22.49
N TYR A 453 -18.01 0.22 -22.97
CA TYR A 453 -16.69 0.35 -22.38
C TYR A 453 -15.93 1.52 -23.00
N ASP A 454 -14.96 2.06 -22.24
CA ASP A 454 -14.00 3.02 -22.78
C ASP A 454 -13.12 2.36 -23.86
N TYR A 455 -12.58 3.17 -24.76
CA TYR A 455 -11.69 2.71 -25.84
C TYR A 455 -10.34 3.42 -25.77
N LEU A 456 -9.27 2.66 -25.79
CA LEU A 456 -7.88 3.13 -25.87
C LEU A 456 -7.24 2.72 -27.19
N ASP A 457 -7.02 3.68 -28.12
CA ASP A 457 -6.05 3.55 -29.22
C ASP A 457 -4.64 3.88 -28.68
N SER A 458 -3.88 2.86 -28.26
CA SER A 458 -2.52 3.09 -27.76
C SER A 458 -1.59 3.69 -28.81
N GLY A 459 -1.81 3.38 -30.06
CA GLY A 459 -1.08 3.97 -31.18
C GLY A 459 -1.28 5.48 -31.30
N ALA A 460 -2.44 6.01 -30.89
CA ALA A 460 -2.69 7.44 -30.88
C ALA A 460 -1.78 8.17 -29.87
N LEU A 461 -1.52 7.59 -28.71
CA LEU A 461 -0.61 8.18 -27.71
C LEU A 461 0.84 8.29 -28.25
N TYR A 462 1.32 7.27 -28.94
CA TYR A 462 2.64 7.35 -29.58
C TYR A 462 2.68 8.35 -30.73
N ARG A 463 1.60 8.49 -31.52
CA ARG A 463 1.50 9.52 -32.56
C ARG A 463 1.45 10.94 -31.97
N LEU A 464 0.75 11.13 -30.85
CA LEU A 464 0.73 12.39 -30.11
C LEU A 464 2.09 12.74 -29.55
N THR A 465 2.81 11.76 -29.00
CA THR A 465 4.19 11.93 -28.53
C THR A 465 5.12 12.36 -29.67
N ALA A 466 5.03 11.70 -30.84
CA ALA A 466 5.82 12.06 -32.00
C ALA A 466 5.49 13.47 -32.52
N LEU A 467 4.20 13.87 -32.52
CA LEU A 467 3.77 15.20 -32.89
C LEU A 467 4.29 16.26 -31.90
N ALA A 468 4.17 16.01 -30.59
CA ALA A 468 4.70 16.90 -29.56
C ALA A 468 6.21 17.11 -29.71
N ALA A 469 6.97 16.03 -29.91
CA ALA A 469 8.40 16.09 -30.14
C ALA A 469 8.75 16.92 -31.40
N LYS A 470 8.01 16.72 -32.51
CA LYS A 470 8.18 17.51 -33.74
C LYS A 470 7.89 18.99 -33.51
N GLN A 471 6.83 19.34 -32.78
CA GLN A 471 6.44 20.73 -32.51
C GLN A 471 7.50 21.52 -31.72
N VAL A 472 8.23 20.86 -30.83
CA VAL A 472 9.30 21.50 -30.03
C VAL A 472 10.70 21.22 -30.57
N GLY A 473 10.84 20.52 -31.72
CA GLY A 473 12.12 20.27 -32.39
C GLY A 473 12.97 19.20 -31.72
N VAL A 474 12.41 18.31 -30.91
CA VAL A 474 13.12 17.16 -30.31
C VAL A 474 13.18 16.01 -31.31
N ASN A 475 14.38 15.44 -31.51
CA ASN A 475 14.56 14.31 -32.41
C ASN A 475 13.88 13.06 -31.86
N TRP A 476 13.18 12.31 -32.71
CA TRP A 476 12.49 11.07 -32.30
C TRP A 476 13.43 9.95 -31.79
N SER A 477 14.74 10.07 -32.01
CA SER A 477 15.75 9.16 -31.45
C SER A 477 16.29 9.58 -30.07
N ASP A 478 15.91 10.78 -29.59
CA ASP A 478 16.26 11.25 -28.24
C ASP A 478 15.30 10.66 -27.21
N GLY A 479 15.64 9.48 -26.65
CA GLY A 479 14.82 8.75 -25.70
C GLY A 479 14.44 9.58 -24.47
N VAL A 480 15.40 10.31 -23.89
CA VAL A 480 15.17 11.10 -22.66
C VAL A 480 14.29 12.33 -22.97
N GLY A 481 14.61 13.07 -24.03
CA GLY A 481 13.83 14.25 -24.42
C GLY A 481 12.39 13.90 -24.80
N VAL A 482 12.21 12.84 -25.59
CA VAL A 482 10.86 12.37 -25.99
C VAL A 482 10.07 11.80 -24.79
N ALA A 483 10.72 11.07 -23.87
CA ALA A 483 10.08 10.55 -22.66
C ALA A 483 9.59 11.67 -21.73
N ALA A 484 10.36 12.74 -21.58
CA ALA A 484 9.94 13.91 -20.81
C ALA A 484 8.67 14.56 -21.39
N LEU A 485 8.58 14.68 -22.72
CA LEU A 485 7.38 15.14 -23.40
C LEU A 485 6.20 14.17 -23.23
N ALA A 486 6.44 12.87 -23.36
CA ALA A 486 5.43 11.83 -23.18
C ALA A 486 4.80 11.85 -21.78
N ALA A 487 5.63 12.05 -20.74
CA ALA A 487 5.16 12.16 -19.36
C ALA A 487 4.29 13.40 -19.13
N GLY A 488 4.62 14.51 -19.77
CA GLY A 488 3.94 15.81 -19.66
C GLY A 488 2.84 16.07 -20.69
N LEU A 489 2.46 15.07 -21.52
CA LEU A 489 1.43 15.27 -22.56
C LEU A 489 0.11 15.79 -21.98
N ASP A 490 -0.33 16.95 -22.41
CA ASP A 490 -1.68 17.46 -22.16
C ASP A 490 -2.60 17.03 -23.30
N VAL A 491 -3.30 15.92 -23.11
CA VAL A 491 -4.15 15.28 -24.11
C VAL A 491 -5.56 15.10 -23.57
N GLU A 492 -6.53 15.53 -24.38
CA GLU A 492 -7.95 15.32 -24.14
C GLU A 492 -8.56 14.52 -25.30
N PHE A 493 -9.29 13.44 -24.97
CA PHE A 493 -10.10 12.67 -25.90
C PHE A 493 -11.57 13.00 -25.65
N SER A 494 -12.23 13.66 -26.61
CA SER A 494 -13.63 14.07 -26.52
C SER A 494 -14.40 13.59 -27.74
N GLY A 495 -15.03 12.41 -27.62
CA GLY A 495 -15.68 11.74 -28.75
C GLY A 495 -14.69 11.43 -29.88
N SER A 496 -14.91 12.00 -31.09
CA SER A 496 -14.01 11.87 -32.25
C SER A 496 -12.80 12.82 -32.19
N ASP A 497 -12.84 13.84 -31.31
CA ASP A 497 -11.84 14.90 -31.26
C ASP A 497 -10.70 14.51 -30.33
N ILE A 498 -9.48 14.72 -30.82
CA ILE A 498 -8.26 14.56 -30.05
C ILE A 498 -7.61 15.93 -29.95
N ARG A 499 -7.37 16.39 -28.73
CA ARG A 499 -6.69 17.66 -28.46
C ARG A 499 -5.32 17.42 -27.82
N LEU A 500 -4.35 18.20 -28.27
CA LEU A 500 -3.02 18.27 -27.67
C LEU A 500 -2.77 19.74 -27.28
N ASN A 501 -2.50 20.00 -26.00
CA ASN A 501 -2.35 21.36 -25.47
C ASN A 501 -3.54 22.28 -25.85
N GLY A 502 -4.76 21.73 -25.79
CA GLY A 502 -6.02 22.39 -26.15
C GLY A 502 -6.32 22.52 -27.66
N ALA A 503 -5.36 22.26 -28.55
CA ALA A 503 -5.56 22.32 -30.01
C ALA A 503 -6.06 20.98 -30.56
N ILE A 504 -7.03 20.99 -31.50
CA ILE A 504 -7.51 19.79 -32.18
C ILE A 504 -6.41 19.30 -33.16
N VAL A 505 -5.99 18.05 -32.99
CA VAL A 505 -4.89 17.43 -33.75
C VAL A 505 -5.25 16.11 -34.44
N GLY A 506 -6.54 15.75 -34.45
CA GLY A 506 -7.00 14.45 -34.97
C GLY A 506 -6.49 14.10 -36.35
N ASP A 507 -6.49 15.06 -37.29
CA ASP A 507 -5.96 14.85 -38.66
C ASP A 507 -4.43 14.89 -38.67
N ALA A 508 -3.82 15.76 -37.90
CA ALA A 508 -2.35 15.91 -37.85
C ALA A 508 -1.65 14.60 -37.41
N ILE A 509 -2.23 13.85 -36.48
CA ILE A 509 -1.66 12.57 -36.00
C ILE A 509 -1.92 11.37 -36.90
N ARG A 510 -2.76 11.52 -37.95
CA ARG A 510 -3.12 10.43 -38.87
C ARG A 510 -2.27 10.40 -40.14
N THR A 511 -1.27 11.26 -40.26
CA THR A 511 -0.35 11.30 -41.40
C THR A 511 0.62 10.11 -41.42
N GLU A 512 1.18 9.77 -42.59
CA GLU A 512 2.21 8.73 -42.70
C GLU A 512 3.49 9.12 -41.89
N GLU A 513 3.85 10.39 -41.90
CA GLU A 513 4.97 10.91 -41.10
C GLU A 513 4.78 10.63 -39.61
N MET A 514 3.60 10.92 -39.05
CA MET A 514 3.31 10.64 -37.65
C MET A 514 3.19 9.14 -37.37
N SER A 515 2.76 8.35 -38.32
CA SER A 515 2.81 6.89 -38.22
C SER A 515 4.23 6.33 -38.15
N ALA A 516 5.15 6.88 -38.92
CA ALA A 516 6.58 6.54 -38.88
C ALA A 516 7.22 7.01 -37.59
N GLY A 517 6.95 8.26 -37.18
CA GLY A 517 7.41 8.81 -35.91
C GLY A 517 6.94 8.00 -34.70
N ALA A 518 5.66 7.62 -34.66
CA ALA A 518 5.12 6.75 -33.61
C ALA A 518 5.86 5.40 -33.53
N SER A 519 6.19 4.80 -34.68
CA SER A 519 6.95 3.54 -34.71
C SER A 519 8.37 3.71 -34.15
N GLN A 520 9.00 4.86 -34.39
CA GLN A 520 10.34 5.17 -33.87
C GLN A 520 10.30 5.42 -32.36
N VAL A 521 9.45 6.32 -31.88
CA VAL A 521 9.36 6.63 -30.44
C VAL A 521 8.84 5.45 -29.62
N ALA A 522 8.02 4.57 -30.19
CA ALA A 522 7.55 3.36 -29.53
C ALA A 522 8.62 2.26 -29.37
N ALA A 523 9.77 2.38 -30.05
CA ALA A 523 10.91 1.49 -29.87
C ALA A 523 11.78 1.90 -28.67
N LEU A 524 11.62 3.13 -28.14
CA LEU A 524 12.39 3.67 -27.03
C LEU A 524 11.81 3.22 -25.70
N GLN A 525 12.64 2.60 -24.87
CA GLN A 525 12.20 2.07 -23.56
C GLN A 525 11.71 3.20 -22.65
N GLU A 526 12.41 4.32 -22.60
CA GLU A 526 12.11 5.47 -21.74
C GLU A 526 10.74 6.07 -22.08
N VAL A 527 10.39 6.12 -23.36
CA VAL A 527 9.07 6.61 -23.83
C VAL A 527 7.96 5.66 -23.41
N ARG A 528 8.20 4.36 -23.52
CA ARG A 528 7.22 3.34 -23.12
C ARG A 528 6.96 3.38 -21.62
N GLU A 529 8.00 3.50 -20.82
CA GLU A 529 7.90 3.64 -19.37
C GLU A 529 7.12 4.90 -18.98
N ALA A 530 7.39 6.03 -19.64
CA ALA A 530 6.69 7.29 -19.42
C ALA A 530 5.19 7.20 -19.76
N LEU A 531 4.81 6.47 -20.82
CA LEU A 531 3.41 6.31 -21.24
C LEU A 531 2.67 5.19 -20.48
N LEU A 532 3.36 4.24 -19.85
CA LEU A 532 2.75 3.03 -19.28
C LEU A 532 1.70 3.37 -18.23
N PHE A 533 2.04 4.24 -17.28
CA PHE A 533 1.07 4.65 -16.25
C PHE A 533 -0.14 5.34 -16.87
N ARG A 534 0.07 6.27 -17.81
CA ARG A 534 -1.02 6.94 -18.53
C ARG A 534 -1.93 5.94 -19.26
N GLN A 535 -1.38 4.95 -19.97
CA GLN A 535 -2.18 3.91 -20.62
C GLN A 535 -3.01 3.13 -19.61
N ARG A 536 -2.45 2.78 -18.46
CA ARG A 536 -3.14 2.07 -17.38
C ARG A 536 -4.24 2.89 -16.73
N THR A 537 -4.13 4.22 -16.70
CA THR A 537 -5.19 5.10 -16.16
C THR A 537 -6.46 5.17 -17.01
N PHE A 538 -6.45 4.63 -18.22
CA PHE A 538 -7.69 4.44 -19.01
C PHE A 538 -8.55 3.29 -18.47
N ASN A 539 -7.99 2.39 -17.66
CA ASN A 539 -8.75 1.29 -17.07
C ASN A 539 -9.62 1.79 -15.91
N ARG A 540 -10.82 2.25 -16.25
CA ARG A 540 -11.86 2.73 -15.34
C ARG A 540 -13.20 2.12 -15.68
N MET A 541 -14.19 2.42 -14.83
CA MET A 541 -15.57 2.00 -15.07
C MET A 541 -16.12 2.58 -16.37
N PRO A 542 -16.94 1.80 -17.10
CA PRO A 542 -17.42 0.44 -16.78
C PRO A 542 -16.47 -0.67 -17.22
N GLY A 543 -15.39 -0.36 -17.93
CA GLY A 543 -14.37 -1.27 -18.46
C GLY A 543 -13.65 -0.65 -19.65
N LEU A 544 -12.63 -1.34 -20.16
CA LEU A 544 -11.74 -0.84 -21.21
C LEU A 544 -11.54 -1.86 -22.33
N ILE A 545 -11.59 -1.38 -23.58
CA ILE A 545 -11.04 -2.07 -24.75
C ILE A 545 -9.72 -1.38 -25.13
N GLY A 546 -8.60 -2.09 -24.96
CA GLY A 546 -7.29 -1.58 -25.36
C GLY A 546 -6.84 -2.15 -26.72
N ASP A 547 -6.52 -1.28 -27.67
CA ASP A 547 -6.01 -1.61 -29.01
C ASP A 547 -4.53 -1.25 -29.12
N GLY A 548 -3.70 -2.24 -29.48
CA GLY A 548 -2.26 -2.00 -29.59
C GLY A 548 -1.44 -3.08 -30.25
N ARG A 549 -0.24 -3.26 -29.67
CA ARG A 549 0.75 -4.29 -30.06
C ARG A 549 1.19 -5.13 -28.86
N ASP A 550 0.98 -4.62 -27.69
CA ASP A 550 1.47 -5.14 -26.42
C ASP A 550 0.49 -4.88 -25.25
N MET A 551 -0.78 -4.67 -25.60
CA MET A 551 -1.83 -4.45 -24.61
C MET A 551 -1.95 -5.63 -23.67
N GLY A 552 -1.99 -6.86 -24.19
CA GLY A 552 -2.12 -8.08 -23.39
C GLY A 552 -0.82 -8.60 -22.81
N SER A 553 0.35 -8.17 -23.34
CA SER A 553 1.65 -8.66 -22.84
C SER A 553 2.30 -7.72 -21.82
N VAL A 554 2.13 -6.41 -21.95
CA VAL A 554 2.85 -5.40 -21.13
C VAL A 554 1.90 -4.45 -20.43
N VAL A 555 0.96 -3.82 -21.15
CA VAL A 555 0.15 -2.74 -20.55
C VAL A 555 -0.89 -3.31 -19.60
N PHE A 556 -1.63 -4.34 -20.04
CA PHE A 556 -2.67 -5.03 -19.25
C PHE A 556 -2.45 -6.55 -19.22
N PRO A 557 -1.38 -7.02 -18.60
CA PRO A 557 -1.05 -8.46 -18.59
C PRO A 557 -2.13 -9.32 -17.91
N HIS A 558 -2.98 -8.71 -17.08
CA HIS A 558 -4.09 -9.36 -16.38
C HIS A 558 -5.46 -9.04 -17.03
N ALA A 559 -5.49 -8.66 -18.34
CA ALA A 559 -6.72 -8.45 -19.07
C ALA A 559 -7.61 -9.71 -19.00
N VAL A 560 -8.92 -9.52 -18.76
CA VAL A 560 -9.88 -10.65 -18.66
C VAL A 560 -10.03 -11.41 -19.97
N LEU A 561 -9.78 -10.74 -21.10
CA LEU A 561 -9.72 -11.33 -22.41
C LEU A 561 -8.57 -10.72 -23.21
N LYS A 562 -7.71 -11.56 -23.78
CA LYS A 562 -6.69 -11.17 -24.72
C LYS A 562 -7.03 -11.74 -26.09
N VAL A 563 -7.01 -10.89 -27.12
CA VAL A 563 -7.27 -11.24 -28.50
C VAL A 563 -6.08 -10.83 -29.36
N PHE A 564 -5.52 -11.77 -30.11
CA PHE A 564 -4.54 -11.48 -31.14
C PHE A 564 -5.25 -11.47 -32.50
N LEU A 565 -5.49 -10.25 -33.03
CA LEU A 565 -6.24 -10.05 -34.26
C LEU A 565 -5.28 -9.90 -35.42
N THR A 566 -5.33 -10.81 -36.39
CA THR A 566 -4.45 -10.84 -37.55
C THR A 566 -5.24 -10.90 -38.89
N ALA A 567 -4.56 -10.68 -39.99
CA ALA A 567 -5.00 -10.97 -41.36
C ALA A 567 -3.76 -11.13 -42.25
N SER A 568 -3.91 -11.79 -43.40
CA SER A 568 -2.80 -11.93 -44.34
C SER A 568 -2.26 -10.56 -44.78
N PRO A 569 -0.95 -10.42 -45.05
CA PRO A 569 -0.36 -9.16 -45.51
C PRO A 569 -1.06 -8.59 -46.77
N GLU A 570 -1.49 -9.46 -47.65
CA GLU A 570 -2.18 -9.12 -48.90
C GLU A 570 -3.57 -8.51 -48.62
N ALA A 571 -4.38 -9.14 -47.75
CA ALA A 571 -5.69 -8.63 -47.36
C ALA A 571 -5.58 -7.27 -46.64
N ARG A 572 -4.52 -7.09 -45.81
CA ARG A 572 -4.25 -5.83 -45.12
C ARG A 572 -3.84 -4.71 -46.08
N ALA A 573 -3.00 -5.02 -47.07
CA ALA A 573 -2.60 -4.08 -48.12
C ALA A 573 -3.81 -3.63 -48.95
N GLU A 574 -4.70 -4.55 -49.35
CA GLU A 574 -5.92 -4.24 -50.05
C GLU A 574 -6.88 -3.34 -49.24
N ARG A 575 -7.05 -3.62 -47.94
CA ARG A 575 -7.87 -2.78 -47.06
C ARG A 575 -7.29 -1.38 -46.95
N ARG A 576 -5.97 -1.25 -46.80
CA ARG A 576 -5.29 0.05 -46.73
C ARG A 576 -5.38 0.80 -48.08
N TYR A 577 -5.22 0.12 -49.19
CA TYR A 577 -5.37 0.68 -50.51
C TYR A 577 -6.77 1.28 -50.71
N LYS A 578 -7.84 0.52 -50.40
CA LYS A 578 -9.23 1.00 -50.48
C LYS A 578 -9.46 2.25 -49.63
N GLN A 579 -8.97 2.26 -48.37
CA GLN A 579 -9.08 3.43 -47.50
C GLN A 579 -8.40 4.69 -48.02
N LEU A 580 -7.24 4.55 -48.69
CA LEU A 580 -6.53 5.68 -49.26
C LEU A 580 -7.26 6.23 -50.50
N ILE A 581 -7.74 5.36 -51.38
CA ILE A 581 -8.52 5.74 -52.57
C ILE A 581 -9.83 6.44 -52.17
N GLU A 582 -10.56 5.92 -51.17
CA GLU A 582 -11.79 6.57 -50.65
C GLU A 582 -11.53 7.97 -50.09
N LYS A 583 -10.33 8.25 -49.60
CA LYS A 583 -9.88 9.58 -49.13
C LYS A 583 -9.33 10.47 -50.26
N GLY A 584 -9.39 10.02 -51.53
CA GLY A 584 -8.87 10.76 -52.66
C GLY A 584 -7.34 10.80 -52.76
N LEU A 585 -6.64 9.91 -52.03
CA LEU A 585 -5.17 9.82 -52.07
C LEU A 585 -4.73 8.75 -53.09
N SER A 586 -3.66 9.04 -53.83
CA SER A 586 -3.03 8.04 -54.71
C SER A 586 -2.28 7.01 -53.87
N ALA A 587 -2.41 5.74 -54.19
CA ALA A 587 -1.72 4.65 -53.50
C ALA A 587 -1.29 3.57 -54.52
N ASN A 588 -0.21 2.86 -54.21
CA ASN A 588 0.32 1.73 -54.97
C ASN A 588 0.26 0.47 -54.07
N LEU A 589 -0.47 -0.54 -54.49
CA LEU A 589 -0.69 -1.75 -53.71
C LEU A 589 0.61 -2.53 -53.42
N PRO A 590 1.54 -2.75 -54.37
CA PRO A 590 2.84 -3.35 -54.10
C PRO A 590 3.68 -2.60 -53.04
N ASP A 591 3.71 -1.28 -53.08
CA ASP A 591 4.46 -0.46 -52.13
C ASP A 591 3.85 -0.57 -50.72
N LEU A 592 2.52 -0.52 -50.62
CA LEU A 592 1.80 -0.72 -49.36
C LEU A 592 2.06 -2.10 -48.76
N LEU A 593 2.12 -3.14 -49.61
CA LEU A 593 2.42 -4.49 -49.14
C LEU A 593 3.85 -4.59 -48.59
N LEU A 594 4.82 -3.97 -49.27
CA LEU A 594 6.20 -3.93 -48.82
C LEU A 594 6.35 -3.18 -47.50
N ASP A 595 5.73 -2.01 -47.36
CA ASP A 595 5.74 -1.20 -46.15
C ASP A 595 5.11 -1.94 -44.96
N LEU A 596 4.01 -2.64 -45.18
CA LEU A 596 3.36 -3.44 -44.14
C LEU A 596 4.26 -4.59 -43.68
N LYS A 597 4.93 -5.31 -44.58
CA LYS A 597 5.86 -6.40 -44.22
C LYS A 597 7.04 -5.87 -43.44
N GLN A 598 7.64 -4.76 -43.85
CA GLN A 598 8.75 -4.12 -43.11
C GLN A 598 8.34 -3.62 -41.71
N ARG A 599 7.09 -3.15 -41.58
CA ARG A 599 6.55 -2.70 -40.31
C ARG A 599 6.28 -3.87 -39.38
N ASP A 600 5.71 -4.96 -39.89
CA ASP A 600 5.49 -6.17 -39.10
C ASP A 600 6.81 -6.76 -38.58
N GLU A 601 7.84 -6.77 -39.43
CA GLU A 601 9.16 -7.22 -39.06
C GLU A 601 9.74 -6.35 -37.93
N ARG A 602 9.66 -5.02 -38.04
CA ARG A 602 10.08 -4.11 -36.99
C ARG A 602 9.29 -4.30 -35.70
N ASP A 603 7.94 -4.44 -35.77
CA ASP A 603 7.10 -4.62 -34.60
C ASP A 603 7.36 -5.96 -33.90
N SER A 604 7.69 -7.04 -34.64
CA SER A 604 7.98 -8.37 -34.09
C SER A 604 9.42 -8.54 -33.59
N GLN A 605 10.39 -7.84 -34.19
CA GLN A 605 11.82 -7.98 -33.86
C GLN A 605 12.34 -6.93 -32.87
N ARG A 606 11.52 -5.95 -32.45
CA ARG A 606 11.95 -4.95 -31.48
C ARG A 606 12.33 -5.60 -30.16
N SER A 607 13.40 -5.11 -29.53
CA SER A 607 13.96 -5.64 -28.28
C SER A 607 13.03 -5.42 -27.08
N VAL A 608 12.18 -4.37 -27.13
CA VAL A 608 11.25 -4.01 -26.05
C VAL A 608 9.83 -4.23 -26.53
N ALA A 609 9.05 -5.02 -25.81
CA ALA A 609 7.65 -5.35 -26.04
C ALA A 609 7.35 -5.75 -27.52
N PRO A 610 7.94 -6.84 -28.04
CA PRO A 610 7.71 -7.29 -29.41
C PRO A 610 6.25 -7.66 -29.61
N LEU A 611 5.73 -7.42 -30.82
CA LEU A 611 4.40 -7.91 -31.22
C LEU A 611 4.43 -9.45 -31.28
N ARG A 612 3.75 -10.10 -30.37
CA ARG A 612 3.61 -11.55 -30.32
C ARG A 612 2.24 -11.95 -29.76
N GLN A 613 1.78 -13.12 -30.17
CA GLN A 613 0.60 -13.72 -29.57
C GLN A 613 0.99 -14.29 -28.19
N GLU A 614 0.32 -13.87 -27.13
CA GLU A 614 0.46 -14.45 -25.79
C GLU A 614 -0.21 -15.85 -25.75
N ALA A 615 0.28 -16.72 -24.86
CA ALA A 615 -0.20 -18.11 -24.77
C ALA A 615 -1.70 -18.19 -24.38
N ASP A 616 -2.19 -17.21 -23.64
CA ASP A 616 -3.59 -17.08 -23.20
C ASP A 616 -4.44 -16.22 -24.14
N ALA A 617 -3.86 -15.71 -25.25
CA ALA A 617 -4.57 -14.90 -26.21
C ALA A 617 -5.32 -15.76 -27.25
N LYS A 618 -6.60 -15.44 -27.46
CA LYS A 618 -7.39 -16.04 -28.54
C LYS A 618 -7.00 -15.46 -29.89
N LEU A 619 -6.65 -16.31 -30.84
CA LEU A 619 -6.31 -15.88 -32.21
C LEU A 619 -7.58 -15.60 -33.01
N LEU A 620 -7.65 -14.45 -33.66
CA LEU A 620 -8.71 -14.07 -34.59
C LEU A 620 -8.12 -13.68 -35.95
N ASP A 621 -8.13 -14.62 -36.89
CA ASP A 621 -7.76 -14.34 -38.28
C ASP A 621 -8.96 -13.72 -39.02
N THR A 622 -8.82 -12.46 -39.42
CA THR A 622 -9.87 -11.71 -40.11
C THR A 622 -9.67 -11.66 -41.63
N THR A 623 -8.78 -12.47 -42.21
CA THR A 623 -8.48 -12.46 -43.67
C THR A 623 -9.76 -12.55 -44.50
N HIS A 624 -10.68 -13.42 -44.12
CA HIS A 624 -11.95 -13.66 -44.82
C HIS A 624 -13.19 -13.24 -44.03
N LEU A 625 -13.04 -12.56 -42.88
CA LEU A 625 -14.16 -12.13 -42.07
C LEU A 625 -14.59 -10.70 -42.38
N THR A 626 -15.90 -10.46 -42.32
CA THR A 626 -16.44 -9.10 -42.25
C THR A 626 -16.14 -8.49 -40.89
N ILE A 627 -16.20 -7.17 -40.77
CA ILE A 627 -16.04 -6.45 -39.49
C ILE A 627 -17.08 -6.95 -38.47
N GLU A 628 -18.34 -7.15 -38.91
CA GLU A 628 -19.43 -7.61 -38.05
C GLU A 628 -19.18 -9.02 -37.48
N GLN A 629 -18.67 -9.94 -38.31
CA GLN A 629 -18.31 -11.29 -37.91
C GLN A 629 -17.17 -11.26 -36.86
N ALA A 630 -16.15 -10.43 -37.09
CA ALA A 630 -15.04 -10.27 -36.16
C ALA A 630 -15.49 -9.67 -34.80
N VAL A 631 -16.34 -8.64 -34.84
CA VAL A 631 -16.94 -8.04 -33.64
C VAL A 631 -17.77 -9.07 -32.87
N ASN A 632 -18.66 -9.79 -33.55
CA ASN A 632 -19.49 -10.81 -32.90
C ASN A 632 -18.65 -11.91 -32.21
N GLN A 633 -17.54 -12.32 -32.85
CA GLN A 633 -16.65 -13.32 -32.25
C GLN A 633 -16.01 -12.81 -30.98
N VAL A 634 -15.53 -11.56 -30.95
CA VAL A 634 -14.95 -10.95 -29.75
C VAL A 634 -16.02 -10.80 -28.66
N LEU A 635 -17.25 -10.40 -29.01
CA LEU A 635 -18.36 -10.27 -28.04
C LEU A 635 -18.76 -11.62 -27.42
N VAL A 636 -18.72 -12.71 -28.19
CA VAL A 636 -18.94 -14.07 -27.65
C VAL A 636 -17.88 -14.40 -26.60
N TRP A 637 -16.61 -14.21 -26.94
CA TRP A 637 -15.51 -14.46 -26.00
C TRP A 637 -15.55 -13.54 -24.76
N SER A 638 -15.96 -12.28 -24.95
CA SER A 638 -16.13 -11.32 -23.84
C SER A 638 -17.19 -11.79 -22.84
N LYS A 639 -18.32 -12.29 -23.32
CA LYS A 639 -19.38 -12.84 -22.45
C LYS A 639 -18.93 -14.07 -21.65
N GLU A 640 -18.04 -14.88 -22.23
CA GLU A 640 -17.44 -16.03 -21.52
C GLU A 640 -16.47 -15.58 -20.43
N ALA A 641 -15.62 -14.61 -20.73
CA ALA A 641 -14.56 -14.12 -19.84
C ALA A 641 -15.09 -13.24 -18.67
N LEU A 642 -16.26 -12.62 -18.83
CA LEU A 642 -16.88 -11.74 -17.84
C LEU A 642 -17.84 -12.46 -16.88
N LYS A 643 -18.10 -13.76 -17.08
CA LYS A 643 -18.86 -14.61 -16.14
C LYS A 643 -18.03 -14.96 -14.92
#